data_e55d75e257cf84b0fde7001fdd2c7c36
#
_entry.id   e55d75e257cf84b0fde7001fdd2c7c36
#
_cell.length_a   1.000
_cell.length_b   1.000
_cell.length_c   1.000
_cell.angle_alpha   90.00
_cell.angle_beta   90.00
_cell.angle_gamma   90.00
#
_symmetry.space_group_name_H-M   'P 1'
#
loop_
_entity.id
_entity.type
_entity.pdbx_description
1 polymer ?
#
loop_
_entity_poly.entity_id
_entity_poly.type
_entity_poly.pdbx_seq_one_letter_code
_entity_poly.pdbx_strand_id
1 'polypeptide(L)'
;MVFILTGGLLAGAGAVVAVGAYNYYASGLPDPVEALTNIPFEQQTVIYDRTGKIELARLGDLKRELVTFDQLPGEILDATTAIEDKDFWVNPGFDPVGIVSAGIDTLSGNPRGASTITQQLVRARLLPPEAFEGTTYERKAREIIQSIRLTQAYPGEAGKQEIITAYLNQNFYGNQSYGVKAAAKSYFGKQLKDLTLAQDAILAAIPQSPTKFDLVRNADSVCLENVAEGEECTKFKLIVPQDSEIVQRRNHVLDLMKTRSPLTGNKHTAAEYEAAKTEPVELVQQVSAQWKAPHFVWQVRRALGEMKCPDTPNDCPEVDTGGYKVITTLDWKMQQSAEKWTYVAARAPNSKDPQAILAGRKIPRADRSWIMGLRGHNINNAASAVMDYRTGEVLAYVGSASYTSKGNKKFQPQFDVLSDGWRQPGSAIKPIDYSIGIDDKTITAATMIMDVTTNFGGGFIPTQADKLERGPVRVRNALQFSLNIPAIKAGLMIGLDHLYQREKDFGLSYPKGVVPVTSMGIGTLETHPIDLLGGYSTLANGGVHMPTRVISSIIDSQGRTVWPLPTDVPKGTQVVGRDTAWILTDILSGNTDKKVNPFWGKWAIYDGKTRRPAAYKTGTTSDNRDVAAYGYVAPPSDPKAPAIAVGVWMGNSDNSPNDGKLSLDTSAPLWSSIIEEVTRGEKIAQFKPPGDIQTATVDAFTGLRPGPFTRKTVREYFIPGTVPTQKETLRSAASIDASTGLLWQDGCQGPRVTKGFFNLDEVEANFPNWVKANKSWAARAARGSGVRGGPKGTRTAYFYNGAFTPFGRTWGAPFMPGKLCPKYTPPVYCDPFPFPNPFATPQPDCIPRPIQTPDPQRTPRPFNTPHPKPTPKH
;
A
#
# COMPACT_ATOMS: atom_id res chain seq x y z
N MET A 1 68.50 -11.64 22.54
CA MET A 1 68.42 -12.85 21.71
C MET A 1 67.05 -13.54 21.77
N VAL A 2 66.44 -13.69 22.96
CA VAL A 2 65.11 -14.37 23.09
C VAL A 2 64.00 -13.62 22.36
N PHE A 3 63.96 -12.26 22.38
CA PHE A 3 62.95 -11.47 21.66
C PHE A 3 63.09 -11.50 20.14
N ILE A 4 64.28 -11.75 19.60
CA ILE A 4 64.47 -11.91 18.16
C ILE A 4 64.04 -13.32 17.71
N LEU A 5 64.30 -14.33 18.51
CA LEU A 5 63.86 -15.72 18.24
C LEU A 5 62.36 -15.90 18.38
N THR A 6 61.72 -15.29 19.38
CA THR A 6 60.22 -15.35 19.52
C THR A 6 59.52 -14.51 18.44
N GLY A 7 60.08 -13.35 18.07
CA GLY A 7 59.58 -12.55 16.91
C GLY A 7 59.72 -13.28 15.58
N GLY A 8 60.83 -14.00 15.38
CA GLY A 8 61.07 -14.84 14.20
C GLY A 8 60.14 -16.08 14.11
N LEU A 9 59.88 -16.75 15.26
CA LEU A 9 58.91 -17.84 15.32
C LEU A 9 57.46 -17.40 15.11
N LEU A 10 57.06 -16.27 15.67
CA LEU A 10 55.73 -15.70 15.43
C LEU A 10 55.56 -15.24 13.98
N ALA A 11 56.57 -14.61 13.37
CA ALA A 11 56.57 -14.25 11.96
C ALA A 11 56.57 -15.51 11.07
N GLY A 12 57.33 -16.57 11.42
CA GLY A 12 57.32 -17.85 10.69
C GLY A 12 55.98 -18.60 10.79
N ALA A 13 55.37 -18.66 11.98
CA ALA A 13 54.05 -19.24 12.18
C ALA A 13 52.98 -18.44 11.41
N GLY A 14 53.05 -17.09 11.47
CA GLY A 14 52.16 -16.21 10.70
C GLY A 14 52.29 -16.43 9.18
N ALA A 15 53.50 -16.61 8.66
CA ALA A 15 53.74 -16.89 7.24
C ALA A 15 53.18 -18.27 6.82
N VAL A 16 53.30 -19.30 7.66
CA VAL A 16 52.75 -20.65 7.38
C VAL A 16 51.21 -20.61 7.34
N VAL A 17 50.61 -19.89 8.30
CA VAL A 17 49.14 -19.71 8.32
C VAL A 17 48.68 -18.91 7.09
N ALA A 18 49.39 -17.84 6.71
CA ALA A 18 49.07 -17.03 5.55
C ALA A 18 49.18 -17.83 4.22
N VAL A 19 50.23 -18.66 4.08
CA VAL A 19 50.40 -19.55 2.92
C VAL A 19 49.33 -20.65 2.91
N GLY A 20 48.99 -21.20 4.07
CA GLY A 20 47.88 -22.17 4.18
C GLY A 20 46.52 -21.57 3.80
N ALA A 21 46.22 -20.41 4.29
CA ALA A 21 45.00 -19.67 3.94
C ALA A 21 44.98 -19.29 2.45
N TYR A 22 46.10 -18.78 1.91
CA TYR A 22 46.21 -18.49 0.48
C TYR A 22 45.93 -19.73 -0.36
N ASN A 23 46.57 -20.87 -0.10
CA ASN A 23 46.36 -22.10 -0.85
C ASN A 23 44.92 -22.62 -0.75
N TYR A 24 44.30 -22.49 0.42
CA TYR A 24 42.91 -22.87 0.62
C TYR A 24 41.96 -22.03 -0.22
N TYR A 25 42.05 -20.69 -0.15
CA TYR A 25 41.18 -19.80 -0.89
C TYR A 25 41.55 -19.65 -2.39
N ALA A 26 42.80 -19.94 -2.77
CA ALA A 26 43.23 -19.96 -4.16
C ALA A 26 42.81 -21.24 -4.90
N SER A 27 42.49 -22.29 -4.12
CA SER A 27 42.02 -23.57 -4.68
C SER A 27 40.72 -23.41 -5.43
N GLY A 28 40.67 -23.91 -6.67
CA GLY A 28 39.49 -23.82 -7.52
C GLY A 28 39.27 -22.46 -8.23
N LEU A 29 40.16 -21.47 -8.02
CA LEU A 29 40.08 -20.23 -8.78
C LEU A 29 40.62 -20.44 -10.22
N PRO A 30 39.90 -19.95 -11.25
CA PRO A 30 40.32 -20.11 -12.64
C PRO A 30 41.64 -19.36 -12.94
N ASP A 31 42.28 -19.71 -14.06
CA ASP A 31 43.37 -18.92 -14.58
C ASP A 31 42.89 -17.54 -14.95
N PRO A 32 43.49 -16.46 -14.42
CA PRO A 32 42.99 -15.10 -14.67
C PRO A 32 43.16 -14.64 -16.12
N VAL A 33 44.13 -15.16 -16.86
CA VAL A 33 44.34 -14.82 -18.28
C VAL A 33 43.28 -15.48 -19.13
N GLU A 34 43.08 -16.79 -18.96
CA GLU A 34 42.07 -17.55 -19.68
C GLU A 34 40.67 -17.02 -19.42
N ALA A 35 40.35 -16.73 -18.17
CA ALA A 35 39.03 -16.21 -17.77
C ALA A 35 38.76 -14.78 -18.30
N LEU A 36 39.77 -13.94 -18.45
CA LEU A 36 39.62 -12.59 -19.02
C LEU A 36 39.52 -12.62 -20.56
N THR A 37 40.27 -13.52 -21.21
CA THR A 37 40.29 -13.61 -22.69
C THR A 37 39.13 -14.42 -23.27
N ASN A 38 38.67 -15.45 -22.55
CA ASN A 38 37.55 -16.31 -22.96
C ASN A 38 36.22 -15.93 -22.31
N ILE A 39 35.87 -14.66 -22.34
CA ILE A 39 34.52 -14.24 -21.88
C ILE A 39 33.48 -14.91 -22.79
N PRO A 40 32.66 -15.85 -22.28
CA PRO A 40 31.70 -16.54 -23.13
C PRO A 40 30.70 -15.54 -23.72
N PHE A 41 30.36 -15.75 -24.99
CA PHE A 41 29.27 -14.99 -25.65
C PHE A 41 27.98 -15.18 -24.83
N GLU A 42 27.55 -14.13 -24.22
CA GLU A 42 26.36 -14.11 -23.41
C GLU A 42 25.13 -14.35 -24.30
N GLN A 43 24.29 -15.30 -23.88
CA GLN A 43 23.00 -15.54 -24.52
C GLN A 43 21.94 -14.69 -23.86
N GLN A 44 21.06 -14.11 -24.64
CA GLN A 44 19.96 -13.32 -24.13
C GLN A 44 19.02 -14.14 -23.26
N THR A 45 18.67 -13.63 -22.10
CA THR A 45 17.55 -14.16 -21.31
C THR A 45 16.24 -13.74 -21.95
N VAL A 46 15.33 -14.68 -22.15
CA VAL A 46 14.03 -14.43 -22.77
C VAL A 46 12.91 -14.68 -21.77
N ILE A 47 12.07 -13.67 -21.58
CA ILE A 47 10.95 -13.69 -20.66
C ILE A 47 9.66 -13.97 -21.44
N TYR A 48 8.91 -14.97 -21.01
CA TYR A 48 7.63 -15.40 -21.58
C TYR A 48 6.48 -15.24 -20.60
N ASP A 49 5.27 -15.15 -21.15
CA ASP A 49 4.02 -15.27 -20.38
C ASP A 49 3.90 -16.65 -19.70
N ARG A 50 2.88 -16.86 -18.87
CA ARG A 50 2.66 -18.12 -18.16
C ARG A 50 2.50 -19.35 -19.05
N THR A 51 2.15 -19.17 -20.32
CA THR A 51 2.02 -20.26 -21.29
C THR A 51 3.35 -20.66 -21.94
N GLY A 52 4.38 -19.85 -21.79
CA GLY A 52 5.68 -20.02 -22.44
C GLY A 52 5.66 -19.79 -23.95
N LYS A 53 4.56 -19.20 -24.49
CA LYS A 53 4.36 -18.99 -25.93
C LYS A 53 4.47 -17.54 -26.34
N ILE A 54 4.10 -16.59 -25.47
CA ILE A 54 4.14 -15.16 -25.76
C ILE A 54 5.42 -14.59 -25.16
N GLU A 55 6.33 -14.17 -26.02
CA GLU A 55 7.53 -13.45 -25.61
C GLU A 55 7.12 -12.06 -25.11
N LEU A 56 7.53 -11.74 -23.88
CA LEU A 56 7.31 -10.46 -23.22
C LEU A 56 8.51 -9.53 -23.42
N ALA A 57 9.71 -10.08 -23.28
CA ALA A 57 10.95 -9.32 -23.42
C ALA A 57 12.14 -10.24 -23.72
N ARG A 58 13.16 -9.65 -24.31
CA ARG A 58 14.53 -10.18 -24.33
C ARG A 58 15.39 -9.27 -23.47
N LEU A 59 16.13 -9.87 -22.57
CA LEU A 59 17.16 -9.21 -21.77
C LEU A 59 18.52 -9.48 -22.41
N GLY A 60 19.52 -8.66 -22.12
CA GLY A 60 20.83 -8.79 -22.77
C GLY A 60 20.78 -8.30 -24.20
N ASP A 61 20.69 -7.02 -24.36
CA ASP A 61 20.57 -6.38 -25.66
C ASP A 61 21.91 -6.37 -26.41
N LEU A 62 21.82 -6.39 -27.74
CA LEU A 62 22.91 -6.20 -28.68
C LEU A 62 23.58 -4.80 -28.60
N LYS A 63 23.27 -3.99 -27.60
CA LYS A 63 23.94 -2.71 -27.32
C LYS A 63 25.31 -2.87 -26.68
N ARG A 64 25.91 -4.05 -26.68
CA ARG A 64 27.31 -4.22 -26.26
C ARG A 64 28.22 -3.86 -27.45
N GLU A 65 28.85 -2.72 -27.33
CA GLU A 65 29.94 -2.32 -28.25
C GLU A 65 31.24 -2.30 -27.44
N LEU A 66 32.16 -3.21 -27.77
CA LEU A 66 33.45 -3.26 -27.09
C LEU A 66 34.32 -2.07 -27.52
N VAL A 67 35.15 -1.62 -26.60
CA VAL A 67 36.19 -0.61 -26.82
C VAL A 67 37.57 -1.21 -26.59
N THR A 68 38.56 -0.69 -27.26
CA THR A 68 39.98 -0.83 -26.91
C THR A 68 40.42 0.37 -26.08
N PHE A 69 41.55 0.25 -25.38
CA PHE A 69 42.00 1.31 -24.48
C PHE A 69 42.21 2.66 -25.20
N ASP A 70 42.77 2.64 -26.43
CA ASP A 70 42.97 3.81 -27.26
C ASP A 70 41.68 4.58 -27.63
N GLN A 71 40.53 3.96 -27.51
CA GLN A 71 39.21 4.55 -27.76
C GLN A 71 38.61 5.20 -26.49
N LEU A 72 39.22 5.04 -25.31
CA LEU A 72 38.75 5.57 -24.04
C LEU A 72 39.33 6.94 -23.79
N PRO A 73 38.50 8.01 -23.69
CA PRO A 73 38.96 9.32 -23.28
C PRO A 73 39.53 9.32 -21.86
N GLY A 74 40.50 10.18 -21.58
CA GLY A 74 41.11 10.33 -20.29
C GLY A 74 40.08 10.73 -19.21
N GLU A 75 39.08 11.54 -19.59
CA GLU A 75 38.00 12.00 -18.72
C GLU A 75 37.14 10.87 -18.13
N ILE A 76 36.72 9.91 -18.95
CA ILE A 76 35.96 8.75 -18.47
C ILE A 76 36.80 7.82 -17.59
N LEU A 77 38.10 7.69 -17.90
CA LEU A 77 39.04 6.94 -17.09
C LEU A 77 39.25 7.58 -15.72
N ASP A 78 39.50 8.91 -15.70
CA ASP A 78 39.68 9.67 -14.47
C ASP A 78 38.37 9.72 -13.65
N ALA A 79 37.22 9.93 -14.26
CA ALA A 79 35.92 9.89 -13.59
C ALA A 79 35.68 8.53 -12.92
N THR A 80 35.97 7.44 -13.63
CA THR A 80 35.79 6.07 -13.13
C THR A 80 36.74 5.78 -11.97
N THR A 81 38.03 6.10 -12.11
CA THR A 81 39.01 5.85 -11.06
C THR A 81 38.80 6.77 -9.84
N ALA A 82 38.42 8.04 -10.06
CA ALA A 82 38.18 8.97 -8.98
C ALA A 82 37.09 8.51 -7.99
N ILE A 83 36.01 7.91 -8.51
CA ILE A 83 34.87 7.46 -7.70
C ILE A 83 35.00 6.01 -7.19
N GLU A 84 35.53 5.09 -8.00
CA GLU A 84 35.54 3.66 -7.67
C GLU A 84 36.86 3.22 -7.05
N ASP A 85 38.01 3.77 -7.48
CA ASP A 85 39.34 3.29 -7.06
C ASP A 85 40.41 4.37 -7.32
N LYS A 86 40.57 5.31 -6.38
CA LYS A 86 41.49 6.45 -6.54
C LYS A 86 42.96 6.08 -6.75
N ASP A 87 43.37 4.92 -6.27
CA ASP A 87 44.74 4.40 -6.33
C ASP A 87 44.89 3.30 -7.40
N PHE A 88 43.92 3.16 -8.31
CA PHE A 88 43.86 2.10 -9.31
C PHE A 88 45.17 1.90 -10.08
N TRP A 89 45.77 2.97 -10.55
CA TRP A 89 46.97 2.92 -11.38
C TRP A 89 48.22 2.38 -10.66
N VAL A 90 48.20 2.41 -9.31
CA VAL A 90 49.35 2.04 -8.48
C VAL A 90 49.12 0.88 -7.50
N ASN A 91 47.86 0.53 -7.20
CA ASN A 91 47.54 -0.52 -6.26
C ASN A 91 47.80 -1.93 -6.83
N PRO A 92 48.05 -2.95 -5.99
CA PRO A 92 48.31 -4.34 -6.42
C PRO A 92 47.04 -5.11 -6.74
N GLY A 93 45.93 -4.48 -7.10
CA GLY A 93 44.61 -5.07 -7.36
C GLY A 93 43.65 -5.03 -6.17
N PHE A 94 44.08 -4.59 -5.02
CA PHE A 94 43.25 -4.37 -3.84
C PHE A 94 43.77 -3.17 -3.04
N ASP A 95 42.94 -2.59 -2.18
CA ASP A 95 43.32 -1.48 -1.28
C ASP A 95 43.48 -2.00 0.16
N PRO A 96 44.73 -2.24 0.63
CA PRO A 96 44.95 -2.75 2.00
C PRO A 96 44.51 -1.76 3.07
N VAL A 97 44.65 -0.44 2.83
CA VAL A 97 44.29 0.60 3.78
C VAL A 97 42.77 0.76 3.85
N GLY A 98 42.13 0.74 2.70
CA GLY A 98 40.67 0.78 2.59
C GLY A 98 39.98 -0.42 3.25
N ILE A 99 40.56 -1.62 3.13
CA ILE A 99 40.01 -2.84 3.80
C ILE A 99 40.05 -2.70 5.32
N VAL A 100 41.16 -2.21 5.89
CA VAL A 100 41.29 -2.01 7.33
C VAL A 100 40.32 -0.91 7.81
N SER A 101 40.24 0.21 7.10
CA SER A 101 39.32 1.29 7.48
C SER A 101 37.83 0.88 7.33
N ALA A 102 37.48 0.15 6.27
CA ALA A 102 36.11 -0.38 6.12
C ALA A 102 35.74 -1.39 7.21
N GLY A 103 36.71 -2.18 7.70
CA GLY A 103 36.51 -3.04 8.86
C GLY A 103 36.17 -2.24 10.13
N ILE A 104 36.90 -1.16 10.39
CA ILE A 104 36.66 -0.27 11.53
C ILE A 104 35.31 0.45 11.38
N ASP A 105 35.02 0.97 10.19
CA ASP A 105 33.74 1.66 9.90
C ASP A 105 32.54 0.73 10.04
N THR A 106 32.67 -0.54 9.64
CA THR A 106 31.63 -1.57 9.81
C THR A 106 31.38 -1.86 11.29
N LEU A 107 32.43 -1.95 12.09
CA LEU A 107 32.32 -2.10 13.56
C LEU A 107 31.68 -0.87 14.22
N SER A 108 31.81 0.29 13.61
CA SER A 108 31.23 1.56 14.05
C SER A 108 29.81 1.82 13.53
N GLY A 109 29.20 0.86 12.81
CA GLY A 109 27.84 0.94 12.29
C GLY A 109 27.69 1.72 10.97
N ASN A 110 28.79 2.13 10.34
CA ASN A 110 28.83 2.88 9.06
C ASN A 110 29.59 2.09 7.98
N PRO A 111 29.01 1.03 7.39
CA PRO A 111 29.71 0.20 6.43
C PRO A 111 30.10 1.01 5.19
N ARG A 112 31.38 1.06 4.86
CA ARG A 112 31.92 1.62 3.61
C ARG A 112 32.36 0.50 2.68
N GLY A 113 32.12 0.70 1.37
CA GLY A 113 32.70 -0.14 0.33
C GLY A 113 34.18 0.14 0.14
N ALA A 114 35.03 -0.90 0.23
CA ALA A 114 36.47 -0.81 -0.01
C ALA A 114 36.91 -1.71 -1.18
N SER A 115 36.05 -1.92 -2.17
CA SER A 115 36.35 -2.77 -3.35
C SER A 115 36.98 -1.95 -4.46
N THR A 116 38.13 -2.40 -4.96
CA THR A 116 38.82 -1.78 -6.10
C THR A 116 38.14 -2.15 -7.43
N ILE A 117 38.46 -1.41 -8.52
CA ILE A 117 38.05 -1.76 -9.89
C ILE A 117 38.43 -3.20 -10.23
N THR A 118 39.65 -3.64 -9.88
CA THR A 118 40.11 -5.01 -10.11
C THR A 118 39.26 -6.04 -9.37
N GLN A 119 38.89 -5.75 -8.08
CA GLN A 119 38.03 -6.66 -7.30
C GLN A 119 36.61 -6.72 -7.86
N GLN A 120 36.08 -5.61 -8.36
CA GLN A 120 34.76 -5.58 -8.98
C GLN A 120 34.74 -6.42 -10.29
N LEU A 121 35.77 -6.29 -11.12
CA LEU A 121 35.93 -7.09 -12.34
C LEU A 121 36.07 -8.59 -12.02
N VAL A 122 36.93 -8.93 -11.04
CA VAL A 122 37.10 -10.29 -10.54
C VAL A 122 35.78 -10.88 -10.06
N ARG A 123 35.05 -10.17 -9.21
CA ARG A 123 33.75 -10.63 -8.72
C ARG A 123 32.75 -10.87 -9.85
N ALA A 124 32.73 -9.99 -10.85
CA ALA A 124 31.78 -10.07 -11.95
C ALA A 124 32.10 -11.21 -12.93
N ARG A 125 33.38 -11.62 -13.06
CA ARG A 125 33.79 -12.50 -14.19
C ARG A 125 34.78 -13.60 -13.87
N LEU A 126 35.55 -13.48 -12.82
CA LEU A 126 36.70 -14.32 -12.57
C LEU A 126 36.57 -15.18 -11.30
N LEU A 127 35.44 -15.16 -10.64
CA LEU A 127 35.09 -16.08 -9.58
C LEU A 127 34.20 -17.21 -10.10
N PRO A 128 34.45 -18.46 -9.69
CA PRO A 128 33.57 -19.56 -10.02
C PRO A 128 32.25 -19.47 -9.22
N PRO A 129 31.14 -20.06 -9.72
CA PRO A 129 29.83 -20.03 -9.04
C PRO A 129 29.89 -20.49 -7.58
N GLU A 130 30.71 -21.47 -7.26
CA GLU A 130 30.87 -22.03 -5.92
C GLU A 130 31.44 -21.00 -4.91
N ALA A 131 32.09 -19.95 -5.39
CA ALA A 131 32.58 -18.86 -4.55
C ALA A 131 31.44 -18.02 -3.94
N PHE A 132 30.23 -18.10 -4.51
CA PHE A 132 29.03 -17.39 -4.05
C PHE A 132 28.14 -18.24 -3.11
N GLU A 133 28.42 -19.53 -2.98
CA GLU A 133 27.73 -20.44 -2.05
C GLU A 133 28.23 -20.33 -0.62
N GLY A 134 29.45 -19.76 -0.42
CA GLY A 134 30.10 -19.57 0.87
C GLY A 134 29.69 -18.29 1.61
N THR A 135 30.38 -18.02 2.71
CA THR A 135 30.20 -16.77 3.44
C THR A 135 30.72 -15.56 2.66
N THR A 136 30.19 -14.38 2.93
CA THR A 136 30.69 -13.12 2.33
C THR A 136 32.18 -12.91 2.58
N TYR A 137 32.71 -13.37 3.70
CA TYR A 137 34.14 -13.26 4.03
C TYR A 137 35.01 -14.19 3.16
N GLU A 138 34.57 -15.42 2.91
CA GLU A 138 35.25 -16.37 2.05
C GLU A 138 35.30 -15.89 0.61
N ARG A 139 34.16 -15.42 0.09
CA ARG A 139 34.09 -14.78 -1.21
C ARG A 139 35.06 -13.61 -1.31
N LYS A 140 35.07 -12.73 -0.31
CA LYS A 140 35.95 -11.54 -0.30
C LYS A 140 37.44 -11.91 -0.25
N ALA A 141 37.81 -12.97 0.46
CA ALA A 141 39.17 -13.49 0.42
C ALA A 141 39.56 -13.99 -0.98
N ARG A 142 38.68 -14.74 -1.63
CA ARG A 142 38.87 -15.20 -3.02
C ARG A 142 38.97 -14.06 -4.02
N GLU A 143 38.11 -13.00 -3.87
CA GLU A 143 38.18 -11.78 -4.66
C GLU A 143 39.59 -11.13 -4.57
N ILE A 144 40.11 -10.96 -3.35
CA ILE A 144 41.41 -10.33 -3.11
C ILE A 144 42.53 -11.18 -3.75
N ILE A 145 42.54 -12.49 -3.50
CA ILE A 145 43.55 -13.40 -4.06
C ILE A 145 43.52 -13.36 -5.58
N GLN A 146 42.34 -13.46 -6.20
CA GLN A 146 42.23 -13.47 -7.67
C GLN A 146 42.58 -12.09 -8.26
N SER A 147 42.32 -10.99 -7.53
CA SER A 147 42.72 -9.64 -7.96
C SER A 147 44.23 -9.46 -7.96
N ILE A 148 44.93 -10.04 -6.97
CA ILE A 148 46.40 -10.07 -6.94
C ILE A 148 46.90 -10.89 -8.12
N ARG A 149 46.38 -12.10 -8.34
CA ARG A 149 46.78 -12.98 -9.48
C ARG A 149 46.57 -12.29 -10.82
N LEU A 150 45.41 -11.59 -10.99
CA LEU A 150 45.11 -10.85 -12.22
C LEU A 150 46.11 -9.70 -12.43
N THR A 151 46.40 -8.91 -11.39
CA THR A 151 47.36 -7.80 -11.51
C THR A 151 48.81 -8.32 -11.75
N GLN A 152 49.14 -9.49 -11.21
CA GLN A 152 50.43 -10.16 -11.50
C GLN A 152 50.49 -10.68 -12.93
N ALA A 153 49.39 -11.23 -13.47
CA ALA A 153 49.31 -11.69 -14.87
C ALA A 153 49.30 -10.55 -15.90
N TYR A 154 48.81 -9.39 -15.49
CA TYR A 154 48.77 -8.14 -16.27
C TYR A 154 49.59 -7.04 -15.56
N PRO A 155 50.95 -7.09 -15.63
CA PRO A 155 51.80 -6.19 -14.85
C PRO A 155 51.94 -4.81 -15.49
N GLY A 156 52.22 -3.81 -14.66
CA GLY A 156 52.54 -2.44 -15.06
C GLY A 156 51.36 -1.67 -15.65
N GLU A 157 51.65 -0.56 -16.30
CA GLU A 157 50.64 0.35 -16.83
C GLU A 157 49.80 -0.33 -17.95
N ALA A 158 50.44 -1.04 -18.88
CA ALA A 158 49.74 -1.76 -19.93
C ALA A 158 48.75 -2.78 -19.36
N GLY A 159 49.13 -3.49 -18.28
CA GLY A 159 48.24 -4.43 -17.61
C GLY A 159 47.07 -3.72 -16.94
N LYS A 160 47.26 -2.57 -16.34
CA LYS A 160 46.19 -1.73 -15.81
C LYS A 160 45.24 -1.22 -16.88
N GLN A 161 45.78 -0.87 -18.07
CA GLN A 161 44.97 -0.49 -19.23
C GLN A 161 44.05 -1.64 -19.69
N GLU A 162 44.55 -2.88 -19.73
CA GLU A 162 43.72 -4.06 -20.05
C GLU A 162 42.62 -4.30 -19.01
N ILE A 163 42.98 -4.22 -17.73
CA ILE A 163 42.00 -4.43 -16.61
C ILE A 163 40.88 -3.39 -16.65
N ILE A 164 41.19 -2.08 -16.77
CA ILE A 164 40.17 -1.03 -16.80
C ILE A 164 39.32 -1.09 -18.08
N THR A 165 39.93 -1.46 -19.21
CA THR A 165 39.21 -1.67 -20.45
C THR A 165 38.19 -2.82 -20.31
N ALA A 166 38.63 -3.94 -19.76
CA ALA A 166 37.71 -5.05 -19.47
C ALA A 166 36.60 -4.66 -18.50
N TYR A 167 36.92 -3.88 -17.47
CA TYR A 167 35.94 -3.35 -16.52
C TYR A 167 34.90 -2.45 -17.20
N LEU A 168 35.34 -1.47 -18.01
CA LEU A 168 34.45 -0.55 -18.70
C LEU A 168 33.61 -1.22 -19.79
N ASN A 169 34.13 -2.28 -20.42
CA ASN A 169 33.39 -3.12 -21.39
C ASN A 169 32.38 -4.04 -20.73
N GLN A 170 32.61 -4.40 -19.47
CA GLN A 170 31.84 -5.39 -18.75
C GLN A 170 30.66 -4.82 -17.97
N ASN A 171 30.82 -3.61 -17.43
CA ASN A 171 29.82 -3.01 -16.54
C ASN A 171 28.47 -2.82 -17.24
N PHE A 172 27.42 -3.05 -16.47
CA PHE A 172 26.06 -2.69 -16.82
C PHE A 172 25.81 -1.21 -16.44
N TYR A 173 25.23 -0.44 -17.34
CA TYR A 173 24.96 0.98 -17.18
C TYR A 173 23.46 1.32 -17.14
N GLY A 174 22.57 0.35 -16.91
CA GLY A 174 21.13 0.56 -17.04
C GLY A 174 20.69 0.62 -18.52
N ASN A 175 19.39 0.82 -18.75
CA ASN A 175 18.80 0.93 -20.09
C ASN A 175 19.35 -0.08 -21.12
N GLN A 176 19.56 -1.32 -20.67
CA GLN A 176 20.08 -2.44 -21.47
C GLN A 176 21.49 -2.20 -22.06
N SER A 177 22.27 -1.30 -21.49
CA SER A 177 23.59 -0.92 -22.01
C SER A 177 24.70 -1.61 -21.23
N TYR A 178 25.40 -2.53 -21.88
CA TYR A 178 26.61 -3.17 -21.40
C TYR A 178 27.84 -2.56 -22.07
N GLY A 179 28.77 -2.11 -21.25
CA GLY A 179 29.94 -1.35 -21.66
C GLY A 179 29.65 0.14 -21.83
N VAL A 180 30.68 0.93 -21.50
CA VAL A 180 30.59 2.39 -21.46
C VAL A 180 30.27 3.00 -22.81
N LYS A 181 30.75 2.40 -23.93
CA LYS A 181 30.46 2.87 -25.29
C LYS A 181 29.00 2.69 -25.68
N ALA A 182 28.42 1.55 -25.32
CA ALA A 182 27.00 1.30 -25.50
C ALA A 182 26.14 2.26 -24.66
N ALA A 183 26.55 2.56 -23.45
CA ALA A 183 25.89 3.52 -22.57
C ALA A 183 25.92 4.95 -23.13
N ALA A 184 27.07 5.43 -23.58
CA ALA A 184 27.23 6.75 -24.19
C ALA A 184 26.29 6.92 -25.40
N LYS A 185 26.22 5.91 -26.23
CA LYS A 185 25.34 5.88 -27.43
C LYS A 185 23.86 5.78 -27.03
N SER A 186 23.54 4.95 -26.04
CA SER A 186 22.18 4.72 -25.60
C SER A 186 21.57 5.94 -24.92
N TYR A 187 22.31 6.60 -24.04
CA TYR A 187 21.82 7.76 -23.29
C TYR A 187 21.95 9.07 -24.04
N PHE A 188 23.11 9.29 -24.71
CA PHE A 188 23.44 10.58 -25.27
C PHE A 188 23.53 10.59 -26.81
N GLY A 189 23.45 9.42 -27.47
CA GLY A 189 23.63 9.31 -28.93
C GLY A 189 25.02 9.69 -29.40
N LYS A 190 26.02 9.67 -28.53
CA LYS A 190 27.38 10.18 -28.77
C LYS A 190 28.42 9.06 -28.80
N GLN A 191 29.54 9.31 -29.50
CA GLN A 191 30.76 8.54 -29.29
C GLN A 191 31.43 8.98 -27.99
N LEU A 192 32.23 8.12 -27.36
CA LEU A 192 32.93 8.44 -26.10
C LEU A 192 33.73 9.74 -26.19
N LYS A 193 34.45 9.96 -27.25
CA LYS A 193 35.26 11.18 -27.50
C LYS A 193 34.45 12.47 -27.58
N ASP A 194 33.14 12.39 -27.79
CA ASP A 194 32.24 13.53 -28.00
C ASP A 194 31.39 13.81 -26.73
N LEU A 195 31.66 13.09 -25.64
CA LEU A 195 31.01 13.31 -24.34
C LEU A 195 31.48 14.63 -23.72
N THR A 196 30.61 15.24 -22.93
CA THR A 196 30.97 16.35 -22.04
C THR A 196 31.54 15.84 -20.73
N LEU A 197 32.28 16.66 -20.00
CA LEU A 197 32.80 16.31 -18.68
C LEU A 197 31.68 15.85 -17.71
N ALA A 198 30.50 16.48 -17.78
CA ALA A 198 29.31 16.07 -17.02
C ALA A 198 28.78 14.68 -17.44
N GLN A 199 28.84 14.37 -18.73
CA GLN A 199 28.42 13.07 -19.26
C GLN A 199 29.40 11.95 -18.92
N ASP A 200 30.70 12.20 -18.93
CA ASP A 200 31.71 11.26 -18.43
C ASP A 200 31.50 10.97 -16.95
N ALA A 201 31.31 12.01 -16.14
CA ALA A 201 31.10 11.86 -14.71
C ALA A 201 29.82 11.10 -14.36
N ILE A 202 28.71 11.35 -15.09
CA ILE A 202 27.45 10.64 -14.81
C ILE A 202 27.53 9.17 -15.23
N LEU A 203 28.19 8.85 -16.34
CA LEU A 203 28.43 7.46 -16.74
C LEU A 203 29.27 6.72 -15.68
N ALA A 204 30.34 7.34 -15.17
CA ALA A 204 31.14 6.76 -14.09
C ALA A 204 30.36 6.59 -12.78
N ALA A 205 29.28 7.35 -12.58
CA ALA A 205 28.44 7.28 -11.41
C ALA A 205 27.44 6.09 -11.42
N ILE A 206 27.04 5.62 -12.61
CA ILE A 206 25.97 4.59 -12.76
C ILE A 206 26.35 3.22 -12.20
N PRO A 207 27.58 2.67 -12.40
CA PRO A 207 27.90 1.28 -12.05
C PRO A 207 27.70 0.89 -10.61
N GLN A 208 27.64 1.83 -9.66
CA GLN A 208 27.35 1.53 -8.26
C GLN A 208 25.97 0.88 -8.06
N SER A 209 24.97 1.30 -8.82
CA SER A 209 23.59 0.78 -8.75
C SER A 209 22.89 1.02 -10.10
N PRO A 210 23.21 0.26 -11.15
CA PRO A 210 22.80 0.58 -12.51
C PRO A 210 21.30 0.63 -12.73
N THR A 211 20.54 -0.22 -12.03
CA THR A 211 19.08 -0.23 -12.11
C THR A 211 18.45 0.99 -11.43
N LYS A 212 19.00 1.43 -10.28
CA LYS A 212 18.54 2.63 -9.57
C LYS A 212 18.92 3.90 -10.33
N PHE A 213 20.12 3.92 -10.88
CA PHE A 213 20.74 5.06 -11.55
C PHE A 213 20.56 5.07 -13.09
N ASP A 214 19.69 4.20 -13.61
CA ASP A 214 19.28 4.23 -14.99
C ASP A 214 18.73 5.61 -15.37
N LEU A 215 19.39 6.29 -16.30
CA LEU A 215 19.06 7.68 -16.63
C LEU A 215 17.67 7.81 -17.28
N VAL A 216 17.22 6.80 -18.04
CA VAL A 216 15.89 6.82 -18.66
C VAL A 216 14.80 6.68 -17.59
N ARG A 217 15.02 5.83 -16.58
CA ARG A 217 14.09 5.66 -15.47
C ARG A 217 13.99 6.91 -14.59
N ASN A 218 15.08 7.66 -14.48
CA ASN A 218 15.17 8.86 -13.67
C ASN A 218 14.84 10.14 -14.45
N ALA A 219 14.52 10.06 -15.75
CA ALA A 219 14.26 11.22 -16.60
C ALA A 219 12.79 11.61 -16.60
N ASP A 220 12.55 12.92 -16.50
CA ASP A 220 11.24 13.53 -16.78
C ASP A 220 11.13 13.89 -18.26
N SER A 221 9.90 13.77 -18.80
CA SER A 221 9.61 14.25 -20.14
C SER A 221 9.22 15.72 -20.10
N VAL A 222 10.10 16.57 -20.60
CA VAL A 222 9.88 18.03 -20.65
C VAL A 222 9.37 18.44 -22.02
N CYS A 223 8.21 19.07 -22.07
CA CYS A 223 7.63 19.58 -23.30
C CYS A 223 8.41 20.78 -23.84
N LEU A 224 8.70 20.78 -25.14
CA LEU A 224 9.40 21.85 -25.86
C LEU A 224 8.46 22.83 -26.57
N GLU A 225 7.16 22.59 -26.54
CA GLU A 225 6.14 23.41 -27.19
C GLU A 225 5.31 24.10 -26.10
N ASN A 226 4.92 25.35 -26.34
CA ASN A 226 3.90 26.01 -25.55
C ASN A 226 2.54 25.40 -25.91
N VAL A 227 2.14 24.36 -25.20
CA VAL A 227 0.81 23.75 -25.36
C VAL A 227 -0.16 24.36 -24.36
N ALA A 228 -1.37 24.65 -24.78
CA ALA A 228 -2.44 25.09 -23.91
C ALA A 228 -2.76 24.00 -22.86
N GLU A 229 -3.27 24.40 -21.71
CA GLU A 229 -3.62 23.46 -20.63
C GLU A 229 -4.59 22.40 -21.15
N GLY A 230 -4.16 21.11 -21.12
CA GLY A 230 -4.92 19.98 -21.67
C GLY A 230 -4.53 19.52 -23.08
N GLU A 231 -3.61 20.20 -23.75
CA GLU A 231 -3.07 19.77 -25.04
C GLU A 231 -1.88 18.82 -24.89
N GLU A 232 -1.80 17.77 -25.73
CA GLU A 232 -0.65 16.88 -25.76
C GLU A 232 0.55 17.57 -26.43
N CYS A 233 1.67 17.57 -25.73
CA CYS A 233 2.95 18.02 -26.28
C CYS A 233 3.45 17.04 -27.36
N THR A 234 3.76 17.55 -28.55
CA THR A 234 4.24 16.71 -29.65
C THR A 234 5.76 16.64 -29.76
N LYS A 235 6.49 17.61 -29.14
CA LYS A 235 7.95 17.59 -29.06
C LYS A 235 8.39 17.66 -27.61
N PHE A 236 9.17 16.70 -27.16
CA PHE A 236 9.67 16.66 -25.79
C PHE A 236 11.13 16.23 -25.74
N LYS A 237 11.79 16.57 -24.64
CA LYS A 237 13.10 16.04 -24.24
C LYS A 237 12.96 15.20 -22.99
N LEU A 238 13.79 14.19 -22.88
CA LEU A 238 14.02 13.46 -21.63
C LEU A 238 15.12 14.16 -20.86
N ILE A 239 14.84 14.65 -19.66
CA ILE A 239 15.80 15.38 -18.81
C ILE A 239 15.79 14.74 -17.43
N VAL A 240 16.96 14.34 -16.95
CA VAL A 240 17.10 13.86 -15.58
C VAL A 240 17.10 15.07 -14.64
N PRO A 241 16.21 15.10 -13.60
CA PRO A 241 16.14 16.23 -12.68
C PRO A 241 17.46 16.49 -11.96
N GLN A 242 17.78 17.78 -11.75
CA GLN A 242 19.02 18.20 -11.09
C GLN A 242 19.11 17.80 -9.62
N ASP A 243 17.97 17.58 -8.97
CA ASP A 243 17.82 17.12 -7.59
C ASP A 243 17.78 15.59 -7.47
N SER A 244 17.88 14.85 -8.57
CA SER A 244 17.92 13.38 -8.54
C SER A 244 19.22 12.85 -7.91
N GLU A 245 19.13 11.70 -7.24
CA GLU A 245 20.29 11.06 -6.61
C GLU A 245 21.46 10.80 -7.58
N ILE A 246 21.14 10.43 -8.83
CA ILE A 246 22.19 10.18 -9.83
C ILE A 246 22.93 11.46 -10.22
N VAL A 247 22.23 12.59 -10.34
CA VAL A 247 22.87 13.88 -10.61
C VAL A 247 23.67 14.37 -9.41
N GLN A 248 23.19 14.16 -8.19
CA GLN A 248 23.98 14.43 -6.98
C GLN A 248 25.26 13.58 -6.97
N ARG A 249 25.18 12.30 -7.35
CA ARG A 249 26.35 11.43 -7.47
C ARG A 249 27.30 11.88 -8.59
N ARG A 250 26.79 12.31 -9.76
CA ARG A 250 27.61 12.97 -10.80
C ARG A 250 28.41 14.14 -10.24
N ASN A 251 27.71 15.00 -9.51
CA ASN A 251 28.33 16.18 -8.91
C ASN A 251 29.44 15.80 -7.92
N HIS A 252 29.23 14.71 -7.16
CA HIS A 252 30.26 14.15 -6.30
C HIS A 252 31.45 13.60 -7.09
N VAL A 253 31.24 12.91 -8.23
CA VAL A 253 32.32 12.46 -9.12
C VAL A 253 33.13 13.65 -9.60
N LEU A 254 32.49 14.72 -10.08
CA LEU A 254 33.13 15.95 -10.52
C LEU A 254 33.99 16.61 -9.42
N ASP A 255 33.51 16.60 -8.15
CA ASP A 255 34.31 17.08 -7.02
C ASP A 255 35.54 16.22 -6.76
N LEU A 256 35.43 14.91 -6.88
CA LEU A 256 36.57 14.01 -6.74
C LEU A 256 37.59 14.19 -7.86
N MET A 257 37.15 14.39 -9.08
CA MET A 257 38.02 14.59 -10.26
C MET A 257 38.92 15.84 -10.14
N LYS A 258 38.49 16.90 -9.44
CA LYS A 258 39.30 18.08 -9.20
C LYS A 258 40.67 17.75 -8.60
N THR A 259 40.78 16.67 -7.86
CA THR A 259 42.00 16.26 -7.13
C THR A 259 42.49 14.85 -7.49
N ARG A 260 41.74 14.12 -8.30
CA ARG A 260 41.96 12.67 -8.61
C ARG A 260 41.89 12.40 -10.10
N SER A 261 42.54 13.22 -10.92
CA SER A 261 42.59 13.11 -12.37
C SER A 261 44.05 12.92 -12.87
N PRO A 262 44.64 11.73 -12.66
CA PRO A 262 46.07 11.52 -13.02
C PRO A 262 46.31 11.51 -14.53
N LEU A 263 45.32 11.23 -15.36
CA LEU A 263 45.46 11.12 -16.82
C LEU A 263 45.24 12.47 -17.52
N THR A 264 44.23 13.23 -17.09
CA THR A 264 43.90 14.54 -17.66
C THR A 264 44.60 15.70 -16.96
N GLY A 265 45.06 15.47 -15.71
CA GLY A 265 45.78 16.46 -14.96
C GLY A 265 45.05 17.79 -14.86
N ASN A 266 45.72 18.87 -15.30
CA ASN A 266 45.20 20.23 -15.29
C ASN A 266 44.45 20.61 -16.60
N LYS A 267 43.97 19.66 -17.35
CA LYS A 267 43.24 19.91 -18.60
C LYS A 267 41.98 20.72 -18.38
N HIS A 268 41.32 20.54 -17.21
CA HIS A 268 40.11 21.24 -16.83
C HIS A 268 40.34 22.15 -15.62
N THR A 269 39.79 23.34 -15.69
CA THR A 269 39.81 24.32 -14.60
C THR A 269 38.73 24.00 -13.55
N ALA A 270 38.93 24.55 -12.34
CA ALA A 270 37.90 24.44 -11.30
C ALA A 270 36.52 24.99 -11.74
N ALA A 271 36.54 26.06 -12.55
CA ALA A 271 35.33 26.67 -13.09
C ALA A 271 34.59 25.73 -14.08
N GLU A 272 35.32 24.97 -14.90
CA GLU A 272 34.72 23.98 -15.82
C GLU A 272 34.09 22.83 -15.07
N TYR A 273 34.66 22.33 -13.96
CA TYR A 273 34.04 21.35 -13.10
C TYR A 273 32.75 21.88 -12.44
N GLU A 274 32.72 23.15 -12.00
CA GLU A 274 31.48 23.73 -11.46
C GLU A 274 30.41 23.93 -12.54
N ALA A 275 30.80 24.34 -13.76
CA ALA A 275 29.88 24.44 -14.89
C ALA A 275 29.29 23.09 -15.26
N ALA A 276 30.10 22.02 -15.25
CA ALA A 276 29.64 20.64 -15.52
C ALA A 276 28.59 20.14 -14.51
N LYS A 277 28.61 20.62 -13.26
CA LYS A 277 27.58 20.26 -12.26
C LYS A 277 26.22 20.86 -12.56
N THR A 278 26.16 21.96 -13.27
CA THR A 278 24.91 22.63 -13.65
C THR A 278 24.43 22.24 -15.05
N GLU A 279 25.22 21.47 -15.80
CA GLU A 279 24.88 21.01 -17.13
C GLU A 279 23.65 20.12 -17.06
N PRO A 280 22.59 20.41 -17.85
CA PRO A 280 21.40 19.56 -17.92
C PRO A 280 21.74 18.17 -18.46
N VAL A 281 21.19 17.14 -17.84
CA VAL A 281 21.32 15.75 -18.32
C VAL A 281 20.19 15.48 -19.28
N GLU A 282 20.39 15.82 -20.55
CA GLU A 282 19.46 15.59 -21.64
C GLU A 282 19.76 14.24 -22.29
N LEU A 283 18.73 13.40 -22.46
CA LEU A 283 18.84 12.10 -23.09
C LEU A 283 18.32 12.15 -24.54
N VAL A 284 18.88 11.32 -25.38
CA VAL A 284 18.32 11.09 -26.72
C VAL A 284 16.96 10.41 -26.60
N GLN A 285 16.13 10.61 -27.61
CA GLN A 285 14.82 9.95 -27.68
C GLN A 285 15.04 8.44 -27.73
N GLN A 286 14.50 7.74 -26.73
CA GLN A 286 14.64 6.30 -26.63
C GLN A 286 13.72 5.63 -27.64
N VAL A 287 14.30 4.81 -28.50
CA VAL A 287 13.52 3.82 -29.25
C VAL A 287 13.31 2.66 -28.27
N SER A 288 12.13 2.61 -27.67
CA SER A 288 11.79 1.56 -26.70
C SER A 288 12.04 0.19 -27.35
N ALA A 289 12.80 -0.66 -26.69
CA ALA A 289 12.62 -2.09 -26.88
C ALA A 289 11.12 -2.36 -26.70
N GLN A 290 10.47 -2.97 -27.69
CA GLN A 290 9.02 -3.20 -27.67
C GLN A 290 8.68 -4.33 -26.69
N TRP A 291 9.00 -4.10 -25.40
CA TRP A 291 8.62 -5.04 -24.35
C TRP A 291 7.10 -5.01 -24.17
N LYS A 292 6.53 -6.18 -24.07
CA LYS A 292 5.17 -6.35 -23.60
C LYS A 292 5.16 -6.32 -22.07
N ALA A 293 4.20 -5.63 -21.46
CA ALA A 293 4.11 -5.46 -20.02
C ALA A 293 5.43 -5.01 -19.34
N PRO A 294 6.04 -3.87 -19.75
CA PRO A 294 7.41 -3.54 -19.35
C PRO A 294 7.59 -3.35 -17.85
N HIS A 295 6.63 -2.80 -17.09
CA HIS A 295 6.72 -2.74 -15.63
C HIS A 295 6.81 -4.15 -15.01
N PHE A 296 6.03 -5.11 -15.51
CA PHE A 296 6.10 -6.49 -15.05
C PHE A 296 7.46 -7.13 -15.40
N VAL A 297 7.98 -6.86 -16.57
CA VAL A 297 9.31 -7.35 -16.98
C VAL A 297 10.41 -6.87 -16.03
N TRP A 298 10.33 -5.61 -15.56
CA TRP A 298 11.24 -5.09 -14.53
C TRP A 298 11.10 -5.82 -13.19
N GLN A 299 9.87 -6.19 -12.79
CA GLN A 299 9.68 -7.00 -11.58
C GLN A 299 10.27 -8.41 -11.74
N VAL A 300 10.11 -9.03 -12.90
CA VAL A 300 10.75 -10.31 -13.21
C VAL A 300 12.26 -10.20 -13.16
N ARG A 301 12.84 -9.15 -13.76
CA ARG A 301 14.28 -8.90 -13.73
C ARG A 301 14.81 -8.73 -12.32
N ARG A 302 14.08 -7.97 -11.48
CA ARG A 302 14.41 -7.80 -10.05
C ARG A 302 14.41 -9.14 -9.31
N ALA A 303 13.34 -9.93 -9.47
CA ALA A 303 13.22 -11.25 -8.85
C ALA A 303 14.33 -12.21 -9.31
N LEU A 304 14.69 -12.19 -10.59
CA LEU A 304 15.84 -12.96 -11.10
C LEU A 304 17.15 -12.52 -10.44
N GLY A 305 17.36 -11.20 -10.30
CA GLY A 305 18.54 -10.66 -9.62
C GLY A 305 18.64 -11.11 -8.17
N GLU A 306 17.53 -11.07 -7.43
CA GLU A 306 17.46 -11.56 -6.04
C GLU A 306 17.77 -13.07 -5.93
N MET A 307 17.35 -13.87 -6.93
CA MET A 307 17.61 -15.32 -6.96
C MET A 307 19.03 -15.67 -7.37
N LYS A 308 19.62 -14.91 -8.32
CA LYS A 308 20.90 -15.23 -8.95
C LYS A 308 22.09 -14.52 -8.30
N CYS A 309 21.88 -13.29 -7.84
CA CYS A 309 22.89 -12.44 -7.23
C CYS A 309 22.36 -11.80 -5.95
N PRO A 310 22.09 -12.58 -4.87
CA PRO A 310 21.43 -12.05 -3.67
C PRO A 310 22.19 -10.89 -3.02
N ASP A 311 23.52 -10.84 -3.16
CA ASP A 311 24.34 -9.74 -2.62
C ASP A 311 24.29 -8.47 -3.50
N THR A 312 24.00 -8.60 -4.80
CA THR A 312 23.99 -7.50 -5.78
C THR A 312 22.82 -7.65 -6.76
N PRO A 313 21.56 -7.73 -6.30
CA PRO A 313 20.41 -8.10 -7.14
C PRO A 313 20.14 -7.10 -8.28
N ASN A 314 20.51 -5.84 -8.09
CA ASN A 314 20.36 -4.81 -9.11
C ASN A 314 21.53 -4.77 -10.11
N ASP A 315 22.66 -5.41 -9.77
CA ASP A 315 23.87 -5.49 -10.59
C ASP A 315 24.22 -6.96 -10.81
N CYS A 316 23.37 -7.64 -11.58
CA CYS A 316 23.48 -9.06 -11.89
C CYS A 316 23.50 -9.26 -13.41
N PRO A 317 24.68 -9.20 -14.04
CA PRO A 317 24.81 -9.40 -15.50
C PRO A 317 24.27 -10.74 -15.98
N GLU A 318 24.37 -11.79 -15.15
CA GLU A 318 23.86 -13.12 -15.45
C GLU A 318 22.34 -13.12 -15.73
N VAL A 319 21.57 -12.22 -15.12
CA VAL A 319 20.14 -12.08 -15.39
C VAL A 319 19.87 -11.73 -16.86
N ASP A 320 20.69 -10.86 -17.42
CA ASP A 320 20.50 -10.37 -18.78
C ASP A 320 21.14 -11.29 -19.83
N THR A 321 22.23 -11.97 -19.46
CA THR A 321 23.14 -12.65 -20.39
C THR A 321 23.32 -14.15 -20.12
N GLY A 322 22.65 -14.68 -19.08
CA GLY A 322 22.76 -16.10 -18.71
C GLY A 322 21.99 -17.07 -19.63
N GLY A 323 21.30 -16.56 -20.64
CA GLY A 323 20.60 -17.40 -21.62
C GLY A 323 19.37 -18.12 -21.05
N TYR A 324 18.77 -17.56 -20.02
CA TYR A 324 17.60 -18.17 -19.37
C TYR A 324 16.33 -18.03 -20.22
N LYS A 325 15.54 -19.09 -20.25
CA LYS A 325 14.12 -19.04 -20.64
C LYS A 325 13.29 -18.94 -19.38
N VAL A 326 12.73 -17.75 -19.12
CA VAL A 326 11.94 -17.46 -17.94
C VAL A 326 10.47 -17.54 -18.29
N ILE A 327 9.76 -18.48 -17.69
CA ILE A 327 8.30 -18.56 -17.76
C ILE A 327 7.76 -17.81 -16.56
N THR A 328 6.96 -16.79 -16.82
CA THR A 328 6.38 -15.94 -15.77
C THR A 328 5.01 -16.41 -15.34
N THR A 329 4.45 -15.75 -14.32
CA THR A 329 3.08 -15.94 -13.87
C THR A 329 2.06 -15.16 -14.69
N LEU A 330 2.49 -14.20 -15.53
CA LEU A 330 1.63 -13.27 -16.23
C LEU A 330 0.71 -13.96 -17.24
N ASP A 331 -0.59 -13.71 -17.11
CA ASP A 331 -1.59 -14.05 -18.12
C ASP A 331 -1.74 -12.90 -19.10
N TRP A 332 -1.31 -13.10 -20.34
CA TRP A 332 -1.29 -12.04 -21.35
C TRP A 332 -2.68 -11.43 -21.62
N LYS A 333 -3.74 -12.26 -21.55
CA LYS A 333 -5.10 -11.77 -21.76
C LYS A 333 -5.56 -10.87 -20.61
N MET A 334 -5.28 -11.27 -19.38
CA MET A 334 -5.57 -10.46 -18.19
C MET A 334 -4.74 -9.17 -18.19
N GLN A 335 -3.46 -9.25 -18.61
CA GLN A 335 -2.59 -8.08 -18.75
C GLN A 335 -3.18 -7.05 -19.74
N GLN A 336 -3.61 -7.50 -20.92
CA GLN A 336 -4.25 -6.62 -21.91
C GLN A 336 -5.52 -5.96 -21.37
N SER A 337 -6.32 -6.67 -20.57
CA SER A 337 -7.50 -6.10 -19.92
C SER A 337 -7.12 -5.04 -18.88
N ALA A 338 -6.14 -5.34 -18.03
CA ALA A 338 -5.64 -4.38 -17.04
C ALA A 338 -5.05 -3.13 -17.69
N GLU A 339 -4.21 -3.27 -18.70
CA GLU A 339 -3.65 -2.15 -19.46
C GLU A 339 -4.74 -1.28 -20.12
N LYS A 340 -5.71 -1.94 -20.75
CA LYS A 340 -6.83 -1.23 -21.41
C LYS A 340 -7.58 -0.34 -20.43
N TRP A 341 -8.02 -0.89 -19.31
CA TRP A 341 -8.84 -0.16 -18.34
C TRP A 341 -8.04 0.90 -17.61
N THR A 342 -6.81 0.58 -17.19
CA THR A 342 -5.91 1.51 -16.52
C THR A 342 -5.57 2.71 -17.42
N TYR A 343 -5.29 2.44 -18.71
CA TYR A 343 -5.04 3.50 -19.69
C TYR A 343 -6.24 4.43 -19.86
N VAL A 344 -7.43 3.89 -20.14
CA VAL A 344 -8.60 4.74 -20.42
C VAL A 344 -9.03 5.53 -19.21
N ALA A 345 -8.91 4.99 -18.00
CA ALA A 345 -9.25 5.68 -16.77
C ALA A 345 -8.38 6.93 -16.53
N ALA A 346 -7.08 6.84 -16.79
CA ALA A 346 -6.17 7.94 -16.52
C ALA A 346 -5.99 8.88 -17.72
N ARG A 347 -6.00 8.34 -18.95
CA ARG A 347 -5.57 9.09 -20.13
C ARG A 347 -6.71 9.61 -20.99
N ALA A 348 -7.84 8.87 -21.09
CA ALA A 348 -8.95 9.28 -21.94
C ALA A 348 -9.65 10.59 -21.46
N PRO A 349 -9.90 10.81 -20.15
CA PRO A 349 -10.67 11.97 -19.70
C PRO A 349 -10.09 13.31 -20.15
N ASN A 350 -8.77 13.46 -20.10
CA ASN A 350 -8.07 14.71 -20.35
C ASN A 350 -7.44 14.79 -21.76
N SER A 351 -7.72 13.81 -22.63
CA SER A 351 -7.24 13.84 -24.02
C SER A 351 -7.99 14.86 -24.88
N LYS A 352 -7.41 15.23 -26.04
CA LYS A 352 -8.07 16.08 -27.04
C LYS A 352 -9.33 15.41 -27.62
N ASP A 353 -9.26 14.11 -27.89
CA ASP A 353 -10.39 13.30 -28.37
C ASP A 353 -10.63 12.05 -27.50
N PRO A 354 -11.34 12.21 -26.36
CA PRO A 354 -11.67 11.09 -25.50
C PRO A 354 -12.52 10.03 -26.18
N GLN A 355 -13.41 10.44 -27.09
CA GLN A 355 -14.35 9.51 -27.73
C GLN A 355 -13.63 8.58 -28.70
N ALA A 356 -12.64 9.09 -29.45
CA ALA A 356 -11.80 8.24 -30.31
C ALA A 356 -11.04 7.21 -29.50
N ILE A 357 -10.46 7.60 -28.34
CA ILE A 357 -9.76 6.67 -27.43
C ILE A 357 -10.71 5.59 -26.92
N LEU A 358 -11.88 5.99 -26.40
CA LEU A 358 -12.87 5.06 -25.86
C LEU A 358 -13.43 4.11 -26.91
N ALA A 359 -13.62 4.59 -28.14
CA ALA A 359 -14.07 3.78 -29.27
C ALA A 359 -12.97 2.80 -29.73
N GLY A 360 -11.73 3.30 -29.92
CA GLY A 360 -10.58 2.50 -30.35
C GLY A 360 -10.25 1.39 -29.35
N ARG A 361 -10.44 1.63 -28.04
CA ARG A 361 -10.29 0.63 -26.99
C ARG A 361 -11.54 -0.22 -26.74
N LYS A 362 -12.59 -0.05 -27.55
CA LYS A 362 -13.88 -0.80 -27.49
C LYS A 362 -14.53 -0.74 -26.09
N ILE A 363 -14.48 0.44 -25.44
CA ILE A 363 -15.09 0.63 -24.12
C ILE A 363 -16.62 0.63 -24.25
N PRO A 364 -17.34 -0.19 -23.45
CA PRO A 364 -18.79 -0.23 -23.44
C PRO A 364 -19.42 1.14 -23.16
N ARG A 365 -20.57 1.42 -23.75
CA ARG A 365 -21.25 2.73 -23.56
C ARG A 365 -21.57 3.01 -22.09
N ALA A 366 -21.94 1.98 -21.33
CA ALA A 366 -22.27 2.09 -19.91
C ALA A 366 -21.09 2.63 -19.07
N ASP A 367 -19.85 2.27 -19.42
CA ASP A 367 -18.64 2.64 -18.67
C ASP A 367 -18.10 4.03 -19.03
N ARG A 368 -18.48 4.56 -20.20
CA ARG A 368 -17.96 5.85 -20.67
C ARG A 368 -18.33 7.02 -19.75
N SER A 369 -19.47 6.93 -19.06
CA SER A 369 -19.95 8.00 -18.20
C SER A 369 -19.04 8.21 -16.98
N TRP A 370 -18.60 7.15 -16.31
CA TRP A 370 -17.72 7.28 -15.16
C TRP A 370 -16.31 7.76 -15.58
N ILE A 371 -15.81 7.26 -16.74
CA ILE A 371 -14.51 7.69 -17.27
C ILE A 371 -14.55 9.19 -17.57
N MET A 372 -15.56 9.66 -18.30
CA MET A 372 -15.70 11.08 -18.64
C MET A 372 -15.95 11.97 -17.42
N GLY A 373 -16.53 11.42 -16.36
CA GLY A 373 -16.70 12.09 -15.07
C GLY A 373 -15.39 12.41 -14.33
N LEU A 374 -14.24 11.90 -14.82
CA LEU A 374 -12.91 12.20 -14.29
C LEU A 374 -12.25 13.43 -14.96
N ARG A 375 -12.84 13.94 -16.05
CA ARG A 375 -12.27 15.06 -16.80
C ARG A 375 -12.14 16.31 -15.92
N GLY A 376 -10.97 16.94 -15.94
CA GLY A 376 -10.71 18.18 -15.20
C GLY A 376 -10.49 17.98 -13.70
N HIS A 377 -10.40 16.74 -13.20
CA HIS A 377 -10.22 16.45 -11.77
C HIS A 377 -8.79 16.14 -11.36
N ASN A 378 -7.81 16.56 -12.15
CA ASN A 378 -6.38 16.41 -11.84
C ASN A 378 -5.97 14.96 -11.45
N ILE A 379 -6.48 13.97 -12.18
CA ILE A 379 -6.07 12.57 -12.09
C ILE A 379 -5.37 12.23 -13.40
N ASN A 380 -4.05 11.99 -13.34
CA ASN A 380 -3.23 11.85 -14.53
C ASN A 380 -2.60 10.47 -14.69
N ASN A 381 -2.55 9.68 -13.61
CA ASN A 381 -1.99 8.35 -13.63
C ASN A 381 -2.91 7.33 -12.95
N ALA A 382 -2.72 6.06 -13.29
CA ALA A 382 -3.36 4.92 -12.65
C ALA A 382 -2.45 3.71 -12.75
N ALA A 383 -2.62 2.78 -11.80
CA ALA A 383 -1.91 1.51 -11.76
C ALA A 383 -2.87 0.40 -11.34
N SER A 384 -2.60 -0.85 -11.75
CA SER A 384 -3.44 -1.99 -11.41
C SER A 384 -2.66 -3.30 -11.42
N ALA A 385 -3.05 -4.22 -10.55
CA ALA A 385 -2.55 -5.58 -10.56
C ALA A 385 -3.67 -6.60 -10.35
N VAL A 386 -3.50 -7.78 -10.94
CA VAL A 386 -4.35 -8.95 -10.77
C VAL A 386 -3.50 -10.07 -10.19
N MET A 387 -3.97 -10.73 -9.14
CA MET A 387 -3.25 -11.78 -8.43
C MET A 387 -4.12 -13.03 -8.25
N ASP A 388 -3.53 -14.21 -8.37
CA ASP A 388 -4.12 -15.44 -7.83
C ASP A 388 -3.81 -15.51 -6.33
N TYR A 389 -4.81 -15.26 -5.49
CA TYR A 389 -4.62 -15.18 -4.06
C TYR A 389 -4.27 -16.53 -3.39
N ARG A 390 -4.46 -17.68 -4.07
CA ARG A 390 -4.09 -19.02 -3.54
C ARG A 390 -2.60 -19.31 -3.71
N THR A 391 -1.94 -18.69 -4.70
CA THR A 391 -0.56 -19.00 -5.08
C THR A 391 0.38 -17.81 -4.92
N GLY A 392 -0.14 -16.58 -4.75
CA GLY A 392 0.63 -15.35 -4.78
C GLY A 392 1.09 -14.92 -6.19
N GLU A 393 0.67 -15.65 -7.24
CA GLU A 393 1.04 -15.33 -8.63
C GLU A 393 0.43 -14.03 -9.10
N VAL A 394 1.28 -13.13 -9.61
CA VAL A 394 0.84 -11.91 -10.29
C VAL A 394 0.48 -12.23 -11.73
N LEU A 395 -0.80 -12.14 -12.06
CA LEU A 395 -1.36 -12.51 -13.36
C LEU A 395 -1.40 -11.33 -14.34
N ALA A 396 -1.48 -10.10 -13.82
CA ALA A 396 -1.36 -8.87 -14.59
C ALA A 396 -0.77 -7.77 -13.72
N TYR A 397 0.02 -6.88 -14.32
CA TYR A 397 0.76 -5.84 -13.63
C TYR A 397 0.93 -4.59 -14.50
N VAL A 398 0.36 -3.49 -14.08
CA VAL A 398 0.40 -2.20 -14.77
C VAL A 398 0.85 -1.14 -13.77
N GLY A 399 2.13 -0.85 -13.72
CA GLY A 399 2.74 0.08 -12.74
C GLY A 399 2.42 1.55 -13.01
N SER A 400 2.04 1.89 -14.25
CA SER A 400 1.61 3.22 -14.68
C SER A 400 0.66 3.07 -15.87
N ALA A 401 -0.21 4.04 -16.11
CA ALA A 401 -1.25 3.99 -17.14
C ALA A 401 -0.72 3.75 -18.58
N SER A 402 0.53 4.07 -18.84
CA SER A 402 1.23 3.73 -20.07
C SER A 402 2.74 3.81 -19.83
N TYR A 403 3.52 2.89 -20.37
CA TYR A 403 4.98 2.90 -20.24
C TYR A 403 5.64 3.77 -21.32
N THR A 404 5.04 3.83 -22.52
CA THR A 404 5.63 4.44 -23.73
C THR A 404 5.07 5.82 -24.08
N SER A 405 4.01 6.27 -23.39
CA SER A 405 3.44 7.60 -23.61
C SER A 405 4.38 8.69 -23.09
N LYS A 406 4.22 9.89 -23.65
CA LYS A 406 4.91 11.07 -23.12
C LYS A 406 4.54 11.30 -21.68
N GLY A 407 5.54 11.52 -20.83
CA GLY A 407 5.40 11.84 -19.43
C GLY A 407 5.41 13.33 -19.17
N ASN A 408 5.04 13.67 -17.93
CA ASN A 408 5.24 14.95 -17.30
C ASN A 408 5.34 14.74 -15.77
N LYS A 409 5.48 15.79 -14.97
CA LYS A 409 5.61 15.66 -13.52
C LYS A 409 4.48 14.85 -12.87
N LYS A 410 3.23 15.03 -13.31
CA LYS A 410 2.04 14.33 -12.78
C LYS A 410 1.85 12.92 -13.36
N PHE A 411 2.46 12.66 -14.50
CA PHE A 411 2.40 11.37 -15.16
C PHE A 411 3.80 10.95 -15.60
N GLN A 412 4.43 10.11 -14.80
CA GLN A 412 5.73 9.52 -15.08
C GLN A 412 5.51 8.08 -15.59
N PRO A 413 5.63 7.85 -16.91
CA PRO A 413 5.20 6.59 -17.53
C PRO A 413 6.02 5.38 -17.09
N GLN A 414 7.28 5.57 -16.73
CA GLN A 414 8.19 4.49 -16.34
C GLN A 414 8.28 4.29 -14.82
N PHE A 415 7.75 5.24 -14.04
CA PHE A 415 7.69 5.09 -12.59
C PHE A 415 6.65 4.02 -12.21
N ASP A 416 7.11 2.99 -11.53
CA ASP A 416 6.25 1.90 -11.06
C ASP A 416 5.60 2.27 -9.74
N VAL A 417 4.35 2.74 -9.80
CA VAL A 417 3.60 3.14 -8.62
C VAL A 417 3.32 1.97 -7.68
N LEU A 418 3.23 0.75 -8.20
CA LEU A 418 2.82 -0.42 -7.41
C LEU A 418 3.93 -0.91 -6.47
N SER A 419 5.20 -0.85 -6.88
CA SER A 419 6.32 -1.40 -6.12
C SER A 419 7.42 -0.40 -5.76
N ASP A 420 7.56 0.71 -6.53
CA ASP A 420 8.54 1.75 -6.23
C ASP A 420 7.89 2.96 -5.53
N GLY A 421 6.56 3.09 -5.63
CA GLY A 421 5.79 4.16 -5.02
C GLY A 421 5.42 3.85 -3.57
N TRP A 422 5.87 4.68 -2.64
CA TRP A 422 5.32 4.72 -1.30
C TRP A 422 4.02 5.53 -1.32
N ARG A 423 2.89 4.86 -1.01
CA ARG A 423 1.56 5.47 -1.08
C ARG A 423 0.76 5.17 0.18
N GLN A 424 0.02 6.17 0.64
CA GLN A 424 -0.89 5.96 1.75
C GLN A 424 -2.07 5.08 1.32
N PRO A 425 -2.37 3.97 2.01
CA PRO A 425 -3.52 3.13 1.69
C PRO A 425 -4.86 3.81 1.99
N GLY A 426 -4.86 4.82 2.86
CA GLY A 426 -6.10 5.40 3.36
C GLY A 426 -7.00 4.32 3.95
N SER A 427 -8.31 4.48 3.81
CA SER A 427 -9.28 3.52 4.34
C SER A 427 -9.18 2.09 3.78
N ALA A 428 -8.30 1.82 2.81
CA ALA A 428 -8.09 0.46 2.31
C ALA A 428 -7.33 -0.43 3.30
N ILE A 429 -6.64 0.11 4.30
CA ILE A 429 -5.98 -0.67 5.35
C ILE A 429 -6.98 -1.31 6.33
N LYS A 430 -8.13 -0.68 6.56
CA LYS A 430 -9.09 -1.07 7.62
C LYS A 430 -9.49 -2.54 7.66
N PRO A 431 -9.71 -3.26 6.54
CA PRO A 431 -10.00 -4.68 6.61
C PRO A 431 -8.90 -5.50 7.27
N ILE A 432 -7.64 -5.17 7.06
CA ILE A 432 -6.50 -5.82 7.68
C ILE A 432 -6.52 -5.53 9.19
N ASP A 433 -6.63 -4.27 9.58
CA ASP A 433 -6.66 -3.85 10.99
C ASP A 433 -7.79 -4.53 11.77
N TYR A 434 -9.01 -4.50 11.23
CA TYR A 434 -10.15 -5.16 11.86
C TYR A 434 -10.00 -6.68 11.91
N SER A 435 -9.35 -7.30 10.90
CA SER A 435 -9.09 -8.74 10.93
C SER A 435 -8.14 -9.10 12.08
N ILE A 436 -7.09 -8.33 12.29
CA ILE A 436 -6.15 -8.51 13.39
C ILE A 436 -6.91 -8.45 14.74
N GLY A 437 -7.70 -7.40 14.95
CA GLY A 437 -8.45 -7.25 16.19
C GLY A 437 -9.50 -8.35 16.44
N ILE A 438 -10.10 -8.90 15.39
CA ILE A 438 -11.05 -10.02 15.50
C ILE A 438 -10.30 -11.33 15.78
N ASP A 439 -9.18 -11.57 15.11
CA ASP A 439 -8.36 -12.76 15.31
C ASP A 439 -7.81 -12.84 16.73
N ASP A 440 -7.30 -11.72 17.24
CA ASP A 440 -6.79 -11.57 18.60
C ASP A 440 -7.90 -11.55 19.66
N LYS A 441 -9.17 -11.61 19.26
CA LYS A 441 -10.35 -11.54 20.14
C LYS A 441 -10.49 -10.24 20.93
N THR A 442 -9.77 -9.20 20.56
CA THR A 442 -9.87 -7.85 21.15
C THR A 442 -11.21 -7.21 20.81
N ILE A 443 -11.70 -7.46 19.60
CA ILE A 443 -13.00 -7.02 19.09
C ILE A 443 -13.71 -8.17 18.36
N THR A 444 -14.98 -7.98 18.07
CA THR A 444 -15.78 -8.88 17.19
C THR A 444 -16.49 -8.05 16.14
N ALA A 445 -17.04 -8.67 15.12
CA ALA A 445 -17.89 -7.97 14.14
C ALA A 445 -19.09 -7.27 14.80
N ALA A 446 -19.53 -7.76 15.97
CA ALA A 446 -20.61 -7.19 16.78
C ALA A 446 -20.16 -6.07 17.72
N THR A 447 -18.88 -5.96 18.06
CA THR A 447 -18.38 -4.97 19.03
C THR A 447 -18.85 -3.56 18.67
N MET A 448 -19.48 -2.90 19.64
CA MET A 448 -19.94 -1.53 19.50
C MET A 448 -18.81 -0.55 19.78
N ILE A 449 -18.63 0.41 18.88
CA ILE A 449 -17.70 1.53 19.03
C ILE A 449 -18.49 2.83 18.79
N MET A 450 -18.19 3.87 19.55
CA MET A 450 -18.86 5.17 19.39
C MET A 450 -18.25 5.97 18.25
N ASP A 451 -19.03 6.21 17.19
CA ASP A 451 -18.69 7.10 16.08
C ASP A 451 -19.01 8.55 16.43
N VAL A 452 -18.19 9.13 17.29
CA VAL A 452 -18.31 10.52 17.76
C VAL A 452 -16.96 11.21 17.68
N THR A 453 -16.95 12.47 17.25
CA THR A 453 -15.72 13.26 17.11
C THR A 453 -14.99 13.34 18.45
N THR A 454 -13.79 12.77 18.46
CA THR A 454 -12.97 12.57 19.66
C THR A 454 -11.63 13.26 19.48
N ASN A 455 -11.11 13.88 20.55
CA ASN A 455 -9.74 14.36 20.61
C ASN A 455 -8.85 13.20 21.09
N PHE A 456 -7.98 12.73 20.22
CA PHE A 456 -7.05 11.62 20.48
C PHE A 456 -5.71 12.07 21.10
N GLY A 457 -5.55 13.37 21.39
CA GLY A 457 -4.31 13.96 21.87
C GLY A 457 -3.59 14.77 20.80
N GLY A 458 -2.63 15.62 21.20
CA GLY A 458 -1.81 16.41 20.27
C GLY A 458 -2.58 17.27 19.26
N GLY A 459 -3.84 17.61 19.54
CA GLY A 459 -4.69 18.33 18.59
C GLY A 459 -5.29 17.47 17.46
N PHE A 460 -5.07 16.15 17.48
CA PHE A 460 -5.64 15.24 16.48
C PHE A 460 -7.12 14.98 16.75
N ILE A 461 -7.99 15.65 16.00
CA ILE A 461 -9.45 15.58 16.09
C ILE A 461 -10.00 15.24 14.70
N PRO A 462 -9.96 13.95 14.27
CA PRO A 462 -10.48 13.52 12.98
C PRO A 462 -12.01 13.63 12.92
N THR A 463 -12.52 13.74 11.69
CA THR A 463 -13.96 13.70 11.40
C THR A 463 -14.25 12.69 10.31
N GLN A 464 -15.52 12.34 10.14
CA GLN A 464 -15.99 11.62 8.97
C GLN A 464 -16.02 12.55 7.75
N ALA A 465 -15.92 11.99 6.53
CA ALA A 465 -15.95 12.76 5.30
C ALA A 465 -17.26 13.59 5.15
N ASP A 466 -18.38 13.05 5.59
CA ASP A 466 -19.70 13.68 5.60
C ASP A 466 -19.98 14.54 6.84
N LYS A 467 -19.02 14.63 7.76
CA LYS A 467 -19.12 15.33 9.06
C LYS A 467 -20.31 14.92 9.91
N LEU A 468 -20.72 13.65 9.82
CA LEU A 468 -21.78 13.10 10.66
C LEU A 468 -21.18 12.31 11.83
N GLU A 469 -21.78 12.46 12.99
CA GLU A 469 -21.54 11.70 14.21
C GLU A 469 -22.70 10.73 14.41
N ARG A 470 -22.44 9.42 14.35
CA ARG A 470 -23.49 8.39 14.32
C ARG A 470 -23.77 7.76 15.68
N GLY A 471 -22.95 8.08 16.69
CA GLY A 471 -23.05 7.45 18.01
C GLY A 471 -22.65 5.98 17.97
N PRO A 472 -23.39 5.06 18.62
CA PRO A 472 -23.04 3.66 18.68
C PRO A 472 -23.16 2.98 17.31
N VAL A 473 -22.08 2.36 16.85
CA VAL A 473 -22.03 1.56 15.61
C VAL A 473 -21.30 0.26 15.88
N ARG A 474 -21.72 -0.84 15.25
CA ARG A 474 -20.99 -2.10 15.31
C ARG A 474 -19.80 -2.09 14.34
N VAL A 475 -18.74 -2.83 14.66
CA VAL A 475 -17.54 -3.00 13.80
C VAL A 475 -17.93 -3.35 12.37
N ARG A 476 -18.87 -4.29 12.14
CA ARG A 476 -19.41 -4.60 10.81
C ARG A 476 -19.82 -3.35 10.05
N ASN A 477 -20.61 -2.51 10.66
CA ASN A 477 -21.12 -1.30 10.02
C ASN A 477 -20.02 -0.24 9.87
N ALA A 478 -19.13 -0.11 10.87
CA ALA A 478 -17.98 0.79 10.80
C ALA A 478 -17.09 0.49 9.59
N LEU A 479 -16.81 -0.79 9.34
CA LEU A 479 -16.02 -1.22 8.19
C LEU A 479 -16.77 -1.05 6.86
N GLN A 480 -18.03 -1.49 6.77
CA GLN A 480 -18.86 -1.35 5.56
C GLN A 480 -19.00 0.11 5.09
N PHE A 481 -19.18 1.03 6.04
CA PHE A 481 -19.32 2.46 5.74
C PHE A 481 -18.01 3.24 5.87
N SER A 482 -16.90 2.53 6.05
CA SER A 482 -15.55 3.11 6.05
C SER A 482 -15.34 4.22 7.10
N LEU A 483 -15.97 4.10 8.27
CA LEU A 483 -15.95 5.13 9.30
C LEU A 483 -14.53 5.30 9.88
N ASN A 484 -14.09 6.55 10.04
CA ASN A 484 -12.73 6.86 10.49
C ASN A 484 -12.55 6.74 11.99
N ILE A 485 -13.45 7.34 12.76
CA ILE A 485 -13.33 7.39 14.22
C ILE A 485 -13.37 5.99 14.83
N PRO A 486 -14.31 5.09 14.46
CA PRO A 486 -14.30 3.72 14.92
C PRO A 486 -13.02 2.95 14.54
N ALA A 487 -12.43 3.21 13.36
CA ALA A 487 -11.20 2.56 12.95
C ALA A 487 -9.99 3.00 13.80
N ILE A 488 -9.85 4.29 14.08
CA ILE A 488 -8.83 4.81 15.00
C ILE A 488 -8.99 4.21 16.40
N LYS A 489 -10.23 4.17 16.91
CA LYS A 489 -10.52 3.59 18.23
C LYS A 489 -10.19 2.09 18.26
N ALA A 490 -10.55 1.34 17.21
CA ALA A 490 -10.20 -0.08 17.09
C ALA A 490 -8.67 -0.28 17.10
N GLY A 491 -7.90 0.51 16.34
CA GLY A 491 -6.44 0.45 16.34
C GLY A 491 -5.83 0.72 17.72
N LEU A 492 -6.39 1.68 18.47
CA LEU A 492 -5.96 1.96 19.85
C LEU A 492 -6.36 0.84 20.83
N MET A 493 -7.48 0.17 20.61
CA MET A 493 -7.90 -0.99 21.44
C MET A 493 -7.00 -2.21 21.18
N ILE A 494 -6.59 -2.42 19.93
CA ILE A 494 -5.65 -3.49 19.51
C ILE A 494 -4.24 -3.20 20.05
N GLY A 495 -3.84 -1.93 20.06
CA GLY A 495 -2.49 -1.47 20.38
C GLY A 495 -1.68 -1.21 19.09
N LEU A 496 -1.17 0.02 18.93
CA LEU A 496 -0.57 0.47 17.67
C LEU A 496 0.69 -0.30 17.29
N ASP A 497 1.57 -0.59 18.27
CA ASP A 497 2.80 -1.36 18.00
C ASP A 497 2.48 -2.80 17.57
N HIS A 498 1.51 -3.43 18.24
CA HIS A 498 1.06 -4.77 17.89
C HIS A 498 0.43 -4.78 16.49
N LEU A 499 -0.46 -3.84 16.21
CA LEU A 499 -1.09 -3.68 14.90
C LEU A 499 -0.04 -3.52 13.79
N TYR A 500 0.96 -2.65 13.99
CA TYR A 500 2.05 -2.42 13.06
C TYR A 500 2.90 -3.67 12.77
N GLN A 501 3.18 -4.51 13.78
CA GLN A 501 3.89 -5.77 13.56
C GLN A 501 3.02 -6.79 12.82
N ARG A 502 1.75 -6.89 13.20
CA ARG A 502 0.80 -7.81 12.55
C ARG A 502 0.52 -7.43 11.08
N GLU A 503 0.49 -6.14 10.75
CA GLU A 503 0.38 -5.69 9.35
C GLU A 503 1.55 -6.19 8.49
N LYS A 504 2.76 -6.29 9.05
CA LYS A 504 3.91 -6.88 8.33
C LYS A 504 3.73 -8.39 8.08
N ASP A 505 3.06 -9.11 8.98
CA ASP A 505 2.74 -10.52 8.76
C ASP A 505 1.82 -10.71 7.52
N PHE A 506 0.99 -9.70 7.21
CA PHE A 506 0.21 -9.65 5.96
C PHE A 506 1.05 -9.32 4.71
N GLY A 507 2.35 -9.11 4.85
CA GLY A 507 3.27 -8.77 3.78
C GLY A 507 3.40 -7.26 3.50
N LEU A 508 2.85 -6.38 4.35
CA LEU A 508 3.00 -4.95 4.16
C LEU A 508 4.42 -4.49 4.52
N SER A 509 5.01 -3.71 3.65
CA SER A 509 6.29 -3.03 3.88
C SER A 509 6.08 -1.55 4.17
N TYR A 510 7.02 -0.95 4.88
CA TYR A 510 7.00 0.45 5.29
C TYR A 510 8.36 1.11 5.05
N PRO A 511 8.43 2.42 4.77
CA PRO A 511 9.68 3.13 4.67
C PRO A 511 10.55 2.97 5.93
N LYS A 512 11.86 2.95 5.76
CA LYS A 512 12.81 2.81 6.88
C LYS A 512 12.60 3.92 7.92
N GLY A 513 12.52 3.56 9.20
CA GLY A 513 12.37 4.51 10.30
C GLY A 513 10.94 4.97 10.58
N VAL A 514 9.93 4.45 9.88
CA VAL A 514 8.52 4.71 10.19
C VAL A 514 8.14 4.07 11.53
N VAL A 515 7.42 4.81 12.36
CA VAL A 515 6.89 4.36 13.65
C VAL A 515 5.36 4.40 13.64
N PRO A 516 4.70 3.52 14.41
CA PRO A 516 3.26 3.52 14.53
C PRO A 516 2.73 4.82 15.15
N VAL A 517 1.64 5.33 14.60
CA VAL A 517 0.98 6.56 15.03
C VAL A 517 -0.53 6.36 15.13
N THR A 518 -1.22 7.18 15.93
CA THR A 518 -2.67 7.06 16.15
C THR A 518 -3.50 7.07 14.87
N SER A 519 -3.03 7.75 13.84
CA SER A 519 -3.73 7.81 12.54
C SER A 519 -3.50 6.61 11.63
N MET A 520 -2.64 5.64 12.00
CA MET A 520 -2.38 4.47 11.15
C MET A 520 -3.65 3.66 10.87
N GLY A 521 -4.58 3.54 11.82
CA GLY A 521 -5.87 2.85 11.62
C GLY A 521 -6.79 3.47 10.56
N ILE A 522 -6.39 4.59 9.95
CA ILE A 522 -7.03 5.18 8.77
C ILE A 522 -6.09 5.25 7.56
N GLY A 523 -4.95 4.56 7.63
CA GLY A 523 -4.02 4.36 6.52
C GLY A 523 -3.15 5.57 6.20
N THR A 524 -2.56 6.21 7.21
CA THR A 524 -1.61 7.31 7.00
C THR A 524 -0.17 6.85 6.85
N LEU A 525 0.16 5.61 7.22
CA LEU A 525 1.46 5.03 6.95
C LEU A 525 1.53 4.60 5.48
N GLU A 526 2.60 4.98 4.81
CA GLU A 526 2.80 4.65 3.40
C GLU A 526 3.28 3.20 3.25
N THR A 527 2.73 2.49 2.27
CA THR A 527 3.12 1.14 1.89
C THR A 527 3.12 1.00 0.37
N HIS A 528 3.69 -0.06 -0.16
CA HIS A 528 3.57 -0.33 -1.60
C HIS A 528 2.17 -0.85 -1.94
N PRO A 529 1.52 -0.33 -2.99
CA PRO A 529 0.20 -0.80 -3.41
C PRO A 529 0.12 -2.30 -3.73
N ILE A 530 1.21 -2.91 -4.19
CA ILE A 530 1.25 -4.36 -4.45
C ILE A 530 1.21 -5.18 -3.16
N ASP A 531 1.86 -4.71 -2.08
CA ASP A 531 1.86 -5.38 -0.78
C ASP A 531 0.45 -5.36 -0.17
N LEU A 532 -0.25 -4.22 -0.33
CA LEU A 532 -1.64 -4.12 0.12
C LEU A 532 -2.55 -5.10 -0.63
N LEU A 533 -2.33 -5.33 -1.93
CA LEU A 533 -3.04 -6.38 -2.68
C LEU A 533 -2.70 -7.78 -2.12
N GLY A 534 -1.45 -8.02 -1.73
CA GLY A 534 -1.03 -9.23 -1.00
C GLY A 534 -1.82 -9.42 0.30
N GLY A 535 -2.01 -8.36 1.08
CA GLY A 535 -2.82 -8.37 2.29
C GLY A 535 -4.30 -8.72 2.03
N TYR A 536 -4.90 -8.19 0.98
CA TYR A 536 -6.25 -8.58 0.56
C TYR A 536 -6.31 -10.03 0.04
N SER A 537 -5.27 -10.48 -0.65
CA SER A 537 -5.11 -11.87 -1.10
C SER A 537 -5.04 -12.83 0.09
N THR A 538 -4.40 -12.41 1.19
CA THR A 538 -4.36 -13.16 2.45
C THR A 538 -5.77 -13.37 3.01
N LEU A 539 -6.60 -12.32 3.08
CA LEU A 539 -8.00 -12.45 3.51
C LEU A 539 -8.81 -13.37 2.58
N ALA A 540 -8.62 -13.21 1.26
CA ALA A 540 -9.29 -14.03 0.25
C ALA A 540 -8.92 -15.52 0.36
N ASN A 541 -7.68 -15.81 0.75
CA ASN A 541 -7.10 -17.15 0.90
C ASN A 541 -7.35 -17.78 2.29
N GLY A 542 -8.38 -17.33 3.00
CA GLY A 542 -8.70 -17.86 4.32
C GLY A 542 -7.64 -17.54 5.38
N GLY A 543 -6.99 -16.41 5.29
CA GLY A 543 -5.97 -15.91 6.23
C GLY A 543 -4.56 -16.43 5.98
N VAL A 544 -4.33 -17.16 4.88
CA VAL A 544 -2.99 -17.64 4.49
C VAL A 544 -2.32 -16.61 3.58
N HIS A 545 -1.26 -16.00 4.07
CA HIS A 545 -0.39 -15.14 3.26
C HIS A 545 0.49 -15.96 2.34
N MET A 546 0.42 -15.67 1.04
CA MET A 546 1.32 -16.23 0.02
C MET A 546 2.28 -15.14 -0.45
N PRO A 547 3.60 -15.38 -0.47
CA PRO A 547 4.54 -14.41 -1.03
C PRO A 547 4.20 -14.07 -2.48
N THR A 548 4.32 -12.79 -2.83
CA THR A 548 4.10 -12.31 -4.20
C THR A 548 5.12 -12.94 -5.14
N ARG A 549 4.65 -13.48 -6.27
CA ARG A 549 5.46 -14.24 -7.21
C ARG A 549 5.20 -13.80 -8.64
N VAL A 550 6.29 -13.56 -9.40
CA VAL A 550 6.24 -13.13 -10.81
C VAL A 550 6.85 -14.16 -11.77
N ILE A 551 7.57 -15.15 -11.24
CA ILE A 551 8.22 -16.21 -12.01
C ILE A 551 7.54 -17.55 -11.70
N SER A 552 7.26 -18.34 -12.75
CA SER A 552 6.74 -19.71 -12.63
C SER A 552 7.85 -20.75 -12.77
N SER A 553 8.78 -20.56 -13.72
CA SER A 553 9.95 -21.42 -13.88
C SER A 553 11.07 -20.75 -14.65
N ILE A 554 12.29 -21.21 -14.40
CA ILE A 554 13.51 -20.78 -15.07
C ILE A 554 14.15 -22.02 -15.69
N ILE A 555 14.44 -21.96 -16.97
CA ILE A 555 15.09 -23.00 -17.76
C ILE A 555 16.42 -22.41 -18.24
N ASP A 556 17.53 -23.13 -18.05
CA ASP A 556 18.86 -22.68 -18.47
C ASP A 556 19.07 -22.85 -19.99
N SER A 557 20.22 -22.39 -20.47
CA SER A 557 20.62 -22.49 -21.89
C SER A 557 20.78 -23.93 -22.38
N GLN A 558 20.84 -24.91 -21.47
CA GLN A 558 20.91 -26.34 -21.77
C GLN A 558 19.56 -27.02 -21.74
N GLY A 559 18.46 -26.28 -21.51
CA GLY A 559 17.09 -26.78 -21.43
C GLY A 559 16.72 -27.45 -20.10
N ARG A 560 17.55 -27.31 -19.06
CA ARG A 560 17.26 -27.85 -17.73
C ARG A 560 16.46 -26.83 -16.92
N THR A 561 15.44 -27.30 -16.21
CA THR A 561 14.72 -26.45 -15.24
C THR A 561 15.62 -26.24 -14.01
N VAL A 562 16.02 -25.00 -13.78
CA VAL A 562 16.87 -24.60 -12.65
C VAL A 562 16.06 -23.99 -11.51
N TRP A 563 14.79 -23.68 -11.74
CA TRP A 563 13.84 -23.22 -10.74
C TRP A 563 12.39 -23.42 -11.24
N PRO A 564 11.37 -23.78 -10.40
CA PRO A 564 11.59 -24.16 -9.01
C PRO A 564 12.17 -25.58 -8.89
N LEU A 565 13.03 -25.75 -7.92
CA LEU A 565 13.32 -27.07 -7.39
C LEU A 565 12.16 -27.54 -6.50
N PRO A 566 12.03 -28.83 -6.17
CA PRO A 566 10.97 -29.31 -5.30
C PRO A 566 10.90 -28.64 -3.92
N THR A 567 12.03 -28.08 -3.47
CA THR A 567 12.16 -27.33 -2.20
C THR A 567 11.77 -25.87 -2.28
N ASP A 568 11.67 -25.32 -3.48
CA ASP A 568 11.53 -23.87 -3.74
C ASP A 568 10.08 -23.42 -3.86
N VAL A 569 9.10 -24.34 -3.75
CA VAL A 569 7.68 -23.97 -3.80
C VAL A 569 7.34 -23.15 -2.56
N PRO A 570 6.95 -21.87 -2.71
CA PRO A 570 6.62 -21.03 -1.57
C PRO A 570 5.50 -21.64 -0.74
N LYS A 571 5.73 -21.76 0.57
CA LYS A 571 4.72 -22.17 1.53
C LYS A 571 4.01 -20.94 2.06
N GLY A 572 2.67 -20.97 2.09
CA GLY A 572 1.89 -19.89 2.71
C GLY A 572 2.00 -19.94 4.23
N THR A 573 1.91 -18.78 4.86
CA THR A 573 1.90 -18.61 6.31
C THR A 573 0.50 -18.22 6.77
N GLN A 574 -0.08 -18.94 7.73
CA GLN A 574 -1.36 -18.57 8.33
C GLN A 574 -1.14 -17.31 9.18
N VAL A 575 -1.75 -16.20 8.78
CA VAL A 575 -1.63 -14.90 9.45
C VAL A 575 -2.82 -14.65 10.38
N VAL A 576 -4.03 -14.94 9.92
CA VAL A 576 -5.25 -14.90 10.71
C VAL A 576 -6.07 -16.17 10.48
N GLY A 577 -6.93 -16.55 11.41
CA GLY A 577 -7.78 -17.72 11.29
C GLY A 577 -8.70 -17.68 10.07
N ARG A 578 -9.09 -18.85 9.54
CA ARG A 578 -10.00 -18.97 8.40
C ARG A 578 -11.38 -18.37 8.69
N ASP A 579 -11.84 -18.51 9.91
CA ASP A 579 -13.07 -17.94 10.43
C ASP A 579 -13.03 -16.42 10.48
N THR A 580 -11.92 -15.84 10.94
CA THR A 580 -11.66 -14.39 10.91
C THR A 580 -11.68 -13.87 9.48
N ALA A 581 -10.89 -14.46 8.58
CA ALA A 581 -10.83 -14.08 7.16
C ALA A 581 -12.19 -14.15 6.49
N TRP A 582 -13.00 -15.18 6.82
CA TRP A 582 -14.34 -15.32 6.28
C TRP A 582 -15.30 -14.25 6.82
N ILE A 583 -15.24 -13.89 8.11
CA ILE A 583 -16.06 -12.80 8.68
C ILE A 583 -15.77 -11.49 7.94
N LEU A 584 -14.50 -11.17 7.67
CA LEU A 584 -14.13 -9.99 6.89
C LEU A 584 -14.67 -10.07 5.46
N THR A 585 -14.54 -11.23 4.82
CA THR A 585 -15.09 -11.48 3.48
C THR A 585 -16.61 -11.26 3.45
N ASP A 586 -17.35 -11.78 4.43
CA ASP A 586 -18.79 -11.58 4.56
C ASP A 586 -19.15 -10.09 4.71
N ILE A 587 -18.44 -9.36 5.58
CA ILE A 587 -18.63 -7.91 5.76
C ILE A 587 -18.39 -7.16 4.45
N LEU A 588 -17.25 -7.42 3.79
CA LEU A 588 -16.85 -6.72 2.56
C LEU A 588 -17.69 -7.10 1.35
N SER A 589 -18.24 -8.31 1.29
CA SER A 589 -19.15 -8.72 0.22
C SER A 589 -20.46 -7.94 0.22
N GLY A 590 -20.85 -7.40 1.37
CA GLY A 590 -21.93 -6.43 1.48
C GLY A 590 -21.71 -5.15 0.67
N ASN A 591 -20.44 -4.79 0.41
CA ASN A 591 -20.10 -3.62 -0.39
C ASN A 591 -20.35 -3.81 -1.90
N THR A 592 -20.64 -5.02 -2.37
CA THR A 592 -21.08 -5.28 -3.74
C THR A 592 -22.59 -5.58 -3.81
N ASP A 593 -23.35 -5.34 -2.74
CA ASP A 593 -24.79 -5.51 -2.70
C ASP A 593 -25.51 -4.20 -2.39
N LYS A 594 -26.27 -3.68 -3.36
CA LYS A 594 -27.03 -2.43 -3.19
C LYS A 594 -28.07 -2.47 -2.08
N LYS A 595 -28.54 -3.68 -1.69
CA LYS A 595 -29.50 -3.83 -0.59
C LYS A 595 -28.84 -3.69 0.77
N VAL A 596 -27.55 -4.06 0.86
CA VAL A 596 -26.74 -3.98 2.08
C VAL A 596 -26.01 -2.63 2.16
N ASN A 597 -25.38 -2.21 1.08
CA ASN A 597 -24.66 -0.95 1.00
C ASN A 597 -25.03 -0.18 -0.29
N PRO A 598 -25.98 0.77 -0.22
CA PRO A 598 -26.47 1.47 -1.42
C PRO A 598 -25.43 2.36 -2.09
N PHE A 599 -24.37 2.76 -1.37
CA PHE A 599 -23.33 3.63 -1.92
C PHE A 599 -22.30 2.83 -2.70
N TRP A 600 -21.65 1.85 -2.07
CA TRP A 600 -20.61 1.02 -2.70
C TRP A 600 -21.18 -0.02 -3.63
N GLY A 601 -22.38 -0.55 -3.36
CA GLY A 601 -23.04 -1.58 -4.15
C GLY A 601 -23.41 -1.16 -5.58
N LYS A 602 -23.23 0.10 -5.95
CA LYS A 602 -23.36 0.55 -7.36
C LYS A 602 -22.28 -0.08 -8.26
N TRP A 603 -21.14 -0.48 -7.71
CA TRP A 603 -20.04 -1.13 -8.42
C TRP A 603 -20.01 -2.65 -8.19
N ALA A 604 -21.19 -3.27 -8.10
CA ALA A 604 -21.35 -4.71 -8.05
C ALA A 604 -20.91 -5.35 -9.37
N ILE A 605 -20.30 -6.51 -9.27
CA ILE A 605 -19.76 -7.27 -10.41
C ILE A 605 -20.86 -8.14 -11.03
N TYR A 606 -20.94 -8.16 -12.36
CA TYR A 606 -21.90 -8.94 -13.08
C TYR A 606 -21.26 -9.80 -14.17
N ASP A 607 -21.80 -10.99 -14.37
CA ASP A 607 -21.60 -11.80 -15.58
C ASP A 607 -22.95 -11.92 -16.30
N GLY A 608 -23.11 -11.16 -17.36
CA GLY A 608 -24.39 -10.93 -17.98
C GLY A 608 -25.39 -10.24 -17.03
N LYS A 609 -26.48 -10.95 -16.67
CA LYS A 609 -27.49 -10.46 -15.70
C LYS A 609 -27.28 -10.98 -14.28
N THR A 610 -26.34 -11.88 -14.06
CA THR A 610 -26.12 -12.53 -12.78
C THR A 610 -25.01 -11.81 -11.99
N ARG A 611 -25.33 -11.42 -10.76
CA ARG A 611 -24.34 -10.78 -9.88
C ARG A 611 -23.31 -11.82 -9.42
N ARG A 612 -22.02 -11.50 -9.56
CA ARG A 612 -20.90 -12.25 -9.00
C ARG A 612 -20.60 -11.72 -7.61
N PRO A 613 -20.62 -12.53 -6.55
CA PRO A 613 -20.21 -12.10 -5.22
C PRO A 613 -18.74 -11.69 -5.21
N ALA A 614 -18.47 -10.50 -4.69
CA ALA A 614 -17.13 -9.98 -4.53
C ALA A 614 -17.03 -9.20 -3.22
N ALA A 615 -15.87 -9.27 -2.59
CA ALA A 615 -15.53 -8.52 -1.39
C ALA A 615 -14.57 -7.39 -1.79
N TYR A 616 -14.88 -6.12 -1.45
CA TYR A 616 -13.98 -5.02 -1.79
C TYR A 616 -14.05 -3.86 -0.82
N LYS A 617 -12.98 -3.07 -0.83
CA LYS A 617 -12.87 -1.84 -0.04
C LYS A 617 -12.15 -0.75 -0.83
N THR A 618 -12.57 0.48 -0.63
CA THR A 618 -11.95 1.66 -1.22
C THR A 618 -11.05 2.37 -0.22
N GLY A 619 -9.99 3.01 -0.72
CA GLY A 619 -9.11 3.92 0.00
C GLY A 619 -9.12 5.31 -0.61
N THR A 620 -9.19 6.34 0.23
CA THR A 620 -8.98 7.74 -0.14
C THR A 620 -8.10 8.35 0.94
N THR A 621 -7.00 8.96 0.53
CA THR A 621 -6.04 9.58 1.45
C THR A 621 -6.43 11.02 1.80
N SER A 622 -5.73 11.59 2.76
CA SER A 622 -5.85 13.02 3.07
C SER A 622 -5.57 13.86 1.83
N ASP A 623 -6.29 14.93 1.67
CA ASP A 623 -6.21 15.84 0.52
C ASP A 623 -6.49 15.17 -0.85
N ASN A 624 -7.05 13.95 -0.86
CA ASN A 624 -7.36 13.18 -2.08
C ASN A 624 -6.14 12.97 -3.00
N ARG A 625 -4.94 12.72 -2.44
CA ARG A 625 -3.72 12.46 -3.23
C ARG A 625 -3.77 11.11 -3.92
N ASP A 626 -4.17 10.08 -3.15
CA ASP A 626 -4.29 8.70 -3.62
C ASP A 626 -5.72 8.23 -3.46
N VAL A 627 -6.25 7.60 -4.50
CA VAL A 627 -7.54 6.90 -4.47
C VAL A 627 -7.34 5.47 -4.96
N ALA A 628 -7.78 4.50 -4.17
CA ALA A 628 -7.52 3.09 -4.41
C ALA A 628 -8.77 2.22 -4.19
N ALA A 629 -8.78 1.03 -4.76
CA ALA A 629 -9.75 -0.02 -4.47
C ALA A 629 -9.09 -1.39 -4.56
N TYR A 630 -9.36 -2.25 -3.58
CA TYR A 630 -8.84 -3.61 -3.51
C TYR A 630 -9.97 -4.57 -3.21
N GLY A 631 -9.92 -5.74 -3.80
CA GLY A 631 -10.94 -6.75 -3.54
C GLY A 631 -10.77 -7.99 -4.39
N TYR A 632 -11.64 -8.97 -4.16
CA TYR A 632 -11.55 -10.32 -4.72
C TYR A 632 -12.92 -10.94 -4.93
N VAL A 633 -12.99 -11.97 -5.77
CA VAL A 633 -14.16 -12.82 -5.98
C VAL A 633 -14.00 -14.15 -5.25
N ALA A 634 -15.11 -14.86 -5.06
CA ALA A 634 -15.07 -16.21 -4.48
C ALA A 634 -14.20 -17.16 -5.33
N PRO A 635 -13.51 -18.14 -4.70
CA PRO A 635 -12.62 -19.04 -5.42
C PRO A 635 -13.39 -19.85 -6.46
N PRO A 636 -12.83 -20.04 -7.67
CA PRO A 636 -13.50 -20.83 -8.71
C PRO A 636 -13.69 -22.27 -8.29
N SER A 637 -14.71 -22.94 -8.87
CA SER A 637 -14.98 -24.34 -8.60
C SER A 637 -13.89 -25.27 -9.16
N ASP A 638 -13.24 -24.86 -10.24
CA ASP A 638 -12.07 -25.55 -10.80
C ASP A 638 -10.82 -25.14 -10.00
N PRO A 639 -10.15 -26.07 -9.33
CA PRO A 639 -8.94 -25.76 -8.58
C PRO A 639 -7.75 -25.30 -9.46
N LYS A 640 -7.81 -25.56 -10.78
CA LYS A 640 -6.78 -25.11 -11.73
C LYS A 640 -7.02 -23.69 -12.25
N ALA A 641 -8.24 -23.18 -12.17
CA ALA A 641 -8.53 -21.80 -12.55
C ALA A 641 -8.01 -20.84 -11.48
N PRO A 642 -7.48 -19.66 -11.84
CA PRO A 642 -6.92 -18.71 -10.88
C PRO A 642 -8.01 -18.12 -9.98
N ALA A 643 -7.68 -17.92 -8.72
CA ALA A 643 -8.56 -17.27 -7.75
C ALA A 643 -8.22 -15.78 -7.66
N ILE A 644 -9.09 -14.94 -8.17
CA ILE A 644 -8.78 -13.56 -8.57
C ILE A 644 -8.95 -12.55 -7.43
N ALA A 645 -7.86 -11.83 -7.13
CA ALA A 645 -7.86 -10.55 -6.43
C ALA A 645 -7.36 -9.44 -7.37
N VAL A 646 -7.90 -8.24 -7.22
CA VAL A 646 -7.53 -7.06 -8.01
C VAL A 646 -7.27 -5.87 -7.08
N GLY A 647 -6.18 -5.17 -7.32
CA GLY A 647 -5.85 -3.88 -6.71
C GLY A 647 -5.70 -2.81 -7.78
N VAL A 648 -6.24 -1.63 -7.52
CA VAL A 648 -6.09 -0.46 -8.39
C VAL A 648 -5.76 0.79 -7.57
N TRP A 649 -4.93 1.63 -8.16
CA TRP A 649 -4.60 2.95 -7.66
C TRP A 649 -4.81 3.99 -8.76
N MET A 650 -5.23 5.20 -8.39
CA MET A 650 -5.31 6.37 -9.28
C MET A 650 -4.88 7.63 -8.53
N GLY A 651 -4.21 8.52 -9.22
CA GLY A 651 -3.68 9.77 -8.66
C GLY A 651 -2.68 10.44 -9.59
N ASN A 652 -1.66 11.06 -9.02
CA ASN A 652 -0.57 11.70 -9.74
C ASN A 652 0.78 11.11 -9.32
N SER A 653 1.71 10.96 -10.28
CA SER A 653 3.05 10.39 -10.00
C SER A 653 3.82 11.23 -8.98
N ASP A 654 3.67 12.55 -9.02
CA ASP A 654 4.29 13.51 -8.09
C ASP A 654 3.57 13.66 -6.75
N ASN A 655 2.60 12.78 -6.47
CA ASN A 655 1.78 12.81 -5.25
C ASN A 655 0.98 14.13 -5.05
N SER A 656 0.77 14.94 -6.11
CA SER A 656 -0.12 16.11 -6.04
C SER A 656 -1.59 15.66 -5.89
N PRO A 657 -2.43 16.42 -5.15
CA PRO A 657 -3.83 16.03 -4.90
C PRO A 657 -4.68 16.09 -6.16
N ASN A 658 -5.72 15.28 -6.20
CA ASN A 658 -6.80 15.44 -7.16
C ASN A 658 -7.82 16.49 -6.69
N ASP A 659 -8.69 16.96 -7.60
CA ASP A 659 -9.67 18.02 -7.32
C ASP A 659 -10.95 17.45 -6.69
N GLY A 660 -10.83 16.82 -5.51
CA GLY A 660 -11.94 16.42 -4.65
C GLY A 660 -12.70 15.16 -5.07
N LYS A 661 -12.16 14.35 -6.00
CA LYS A 661 -12.78 13.06 -6.35
C LYS A 661 -12.41 11.99 -5.33
N LEU A 662 -13.42 11.23 -4.92
CA LEU A 662 -13.28 10.11 -3.99
C LEU A 662 -13.09 8.79 -4.73
N SER A 663 -12.49 7.84 -4.05
CA SER A 663 -12.28 6.48 -4.58
C SER A 663 -13.55 5.80 -5.10
N LEU A 664 -14.70 6.15 -4.55
CA LEU A 664 -15.99 5.59 -4.99
C LEU A 664 -16.35 5.95 -6.44
N ASP A 665 -15.88 7.09 -6.94
CA ASP A 665 -16.16 7.59 -8.29
C ASP A 665 -14.96 7.47 -9.24
N THR A 666 -13.84 6.95 -8.76
CA THR A 666 -12.57 6.83 -9.49
C THR A 666 -12.05 5.39 -9.54
N SER A 667 -11.41 4.93 -8.45
CA SER A 667 -10.80 3.59 -8.39
C SER A 667 -11.83 2.46 -8.27
N ALA A 668 -12.98 2.67 -7.64
CA ALA A 668 -14.01 1.64 -7.55
C ALA A 668 -14.57 1.21 -8.92
N PRO A 669 -14.95 2.12 -9.84
CA PRO A 669 -15.35 1.72 -11.20
C PRO A 669 -14.21 1.08 -11.99
N LEU A 670 -12.97 1.55 -11.85
CA LEU A 670 -11.81 0.92 -12.49
C LEU A 670 -11.62 -0.52 -12.00
N TRP A 671 -11.67 -0.73 -10.68
CA TRP A 671 -11.61 -2.06 -10.07
C TRP A 671 -12.74 -2.97 -10.57
N SER A 672 -13.97 -2.47 -10.58
CA SER A 672 -15.15 -3.21 -11.08
C SER A 672 -14.97 -3.63 -12.53
N SER A 673 -14.52 -2.72 -13.41
CA SER A 673 -14.33 -3.00 -14.83
C SER A 673 -13.24 -4.03 -15.09
N ILE A 674 -12.12 -3.99 -14.35
CA ILE A 674 -11.03 -4.98 -14.50
C ILE A 674 -11.50 -6.34 -14.03
N ILE A 675 -12.03 -6.46 -12.80
CA ILE A 675 -12.39 -7.76 -12.22
C ILE A 675 -13.54 -8.42 -13.01
N GLU A 676 -14.49 -7.63 -13.51
CA GLU A 676 -15.57 -8.12 -14.35
C GLU A 676 -15.05 -8.68 -15.67
N GLU A 677 -14.08 -8.01 -16.31
CA GLU A 677 -13.54 -8.48 -17.57
C GLU A 677 -12.64 -9.71 -17.43
N VAL A 678 -11.77 -9.74 -16.39
CA VAL A 678 -10.85 -10.87 -16.19
C VAL A 678 -11.55 -12.14 -15.68
N THR A 679 -12.75 -12.01 -15.08
CA THR A 679 -13.56 -13.16 -14.62
C THR A 679 -14.75 -13.49 -15.52
N ARG A 680 -14.84 -12.83 -16.68
CA ARG A 680 -15.98 -13.03 -17.61
C ARG A 680 -16.05 -14.46 -18.13
N GLY A 681 -17.24 -15.06 -18.03
CA GLY A 681 -17.50 -16.43 -18.48
C GLY A 681 -17.05 -17.52 -17.51
N GLU A 682 -16.42 -17.17 -16.40
CA GLU A 682 -16.12 -18.12 -15.34
C GLU A 682 -17.37 -18.46 -14.54
N LYS A 683 -17.49 -19.70 -14.10
CA LYS A 683 -18.60 -20.14 -13.26
C LYS A 683 -18.65 -19.32 -11.96
N ILE A 684 -19.82 -18.72 -11.69
CA ILE A 684 -20.02 -17.92 -10.48
C ILE A 684 -20.01 -18.83 -9.25
N ALA A 685 -19.12 -18.55 -8.31
CA ALA A 685 -19.01 -19.20 -7.03
C ALA A 685 -19.52 -18.30 -5.88
N GLN A 686 -19.73 -18.90 -4.71
CA GLN A 686 -20.15 -18.22 -3.48
C GLN A 686 -19.06 -18.35 -2.43
N PHE A 687 -18.91 -17.34 -1.58
CA PHE A 687 -18.11 -17.44 -0.37
C PHE A 687 -18.78 -18.40 0.61
N LYS A 688 -18.10 -19.47 0.99
CA LYS A 688 -18.64 -20.48 1.91
C LYS A 688 -18.07 -20.27 3.31
N PRO A 689 -18.92 -20.23 4.36
CA PRO A 689 -18.44 -20.15 5.73
C PRO A 689 -17.65 -21.39 6.12
N PRO A 690 -16.59 -21.28 6.93
CA PRO A 690 -15.98 -22.42 7.62
C PRO A 690 -16.98 -23.12 8.54
N GLY A 691 -16.73 -24.41 8.82
CA GLY A 691 -17.67 -25.21 9.61
C GLY A 691 -17.75 -24.83 11.10
N ASP A 692 -16.78 -24.14 11.59
CA ASP A 692 -16.61 -23.73 13.00
C ASP A 692 -17.16 -22.33 13.33
N ILE A 693 -17.60 -21.57 12.32
CA ILE A 693 -18.22 -20.25 12.51
C ILE A 693 -19.48 -20.38 13.38
N GLN A 694 -19.50 -19.60 14.46
CA GLN A 694 -20.62 -19.47 15.36
C GLN A 694 -21.54 -18.32 14.96
N THR A 695 -22.84 -18.46 15.25
CA THR A 695 -23.81 -17.39 15.01
C THR A 695 -24.62 -17.13 16.26
N ALA A 696 -24.91 -15.86 16.53
CA ALA A 696 -25.80 -15.48 17.61
C ALA A 696 -26.74 -14.34 17.19
N THR A 697 -27.91 -14.31 17.83
CA THR A 697 -28.80 -13.16 17.77
C THR A 697 -28.38 -12.15 18.83
N VAL A 698 -28.04 -10.93 18.40
CA VAL A 698 -27.53 -9.86 19.26
C VAL A 698 -28.37 -8.59 19.10
N ASP A 699 -28.30 -7.70 20.08
CA ASP A 699 -28.87 -6.35 19.96
C ASP A 699 -28.22 -5.61 18.78
N ALA A 700 -29.03 -4.96 17.97
CA ALA A 700 -28.60 -4.37 16.71
C ALA A 700 -27.59 -3.20 16.87
N PHE A 701 -27.49 -2.59 18.05
CA PHE A 701 -26.58 -1.49 18.35
C PHE A 701 -25.35 -1.94 19.14
N THR A 702 -25.58 -2.65 20.25
CA THR A 702 -24.53 -3.02 21.20
C THR A 702 -23.76 -4.27 20.78
N GLY A 703 -24.37 -5.12 19.95
CA GLY A 703 -23.80 -6.42 19.61
C GLY A 703 -23.78 -7.43 20.78
N LEU A 704 -24.33 -7.10 21.92
CA LEU A 704 -24.47 -7.97 23.09
C LEU A 704 -25.77 -8.79 23.01
N ARG A 705 -25.98 -9.73 23.94
CA ARG A 705 -27.25 -10.44 24.03
C ARG A 705 -28.41 -9.47 24.28
N PRO A 706 -29.60 -9.75 23.68
CA PRO A 706 -30.75 -8.89 23.88
C PRO A 706 -31.10 -8.75 25.37
N GLY A 707 -31.36 -7.52 25.79
CA GLY A 707 -31.85 -7.14 27.12
C GLY A 707 -33.34 -6.82 27.13
N PRO A 708 -33.91 -6.45 28.29
CA PRO A 708 -35.36 -6.17 28.44
C PRO A 708 -35.87 -5.03 27.55
N PHE A 709 -34.97 -4.11 27.15
CA PHE A 709 -35.31 -2.93 26.34
C PHE A 709 -34.80 -3.01 24.92
N THR A 710 -34.23 -4.15 24.48
CA THR A 710 -33.85 -4.36 23.10
C THR A 710 -35.07 -4.32 22.19
N ARG A 711 -35.08 -3.38 21.25
CA ARG A 711 -36.16 -3.25 20.25
C ARG A 711 -35.91 -3.95 18.93
N LYS A 712 -34.63 -4.18 18.64
CA LYS A 712 -34.22 -4.82 17.41
C LYS A 712 -33.00 -5.68 17.61
N THR A 713 -33.04 -6.84 16.99
CA THR A 713 -31.96 -7.81 16.99
C THR A 713 -31.46 -8.04 15.56
N VAL A 714 -30.23 -8.49 15.45
CA VAL A 714 -29.60 -8.96 14.20
C VAL A 714 -28.88 -10.27 14.47
N ARG A 715 -28.77 -11.11 13.42
CA ARG A 715 -27.87 -12.26 13.45
C ARG A 715 -26.47 -11.80 13.11
N GLU A 716 -25.48 -12.25 13.87
CA GLU A 716 -24.08 -11.92 13.66
C GLU A 716 -23.21 -13.17 13.72
N TYR A 717 -22.01 -13.10 13.10
CA TYR A 717 -21.03 -14.18 13.03
C TYR A 717 -19.89 -13.93 14.01
N PHE A 718 -19.39 -15.03 14.58
CA PHE A 718 -18.37 -15.02 15.63
C PHE A 718 -17.35 -16.13 15.38
N ILE A 719 -16.10 -15.85 15.68
CA ILE A 719 -15.09 -16.91 15.81
C ILE A 719 -15.34 -17.68 17.13
N PRO A 720 -14.90 -18.94 17.26
CA PRO A 720 -15.15 -19.73 18.46
C PRO A 720 -14.71 -19.04 19.75
N GLY A 721 -15.59 -19.08 20.74
CA GLY A 721 -15.35 -18.50 22.06
C GLY A 721 -15.56 -16.98 22.18
N THR A 722 -16.07 -16.30 21.13
CA THR A 722 -16.32 -14.84 21.18
C THR A 722 -17.80 -14.46 21.12
N VAL A 723 -18.70 -15.42 21.14
CA VAL A 723 -20.14 -15.17 21.23
C VAL A 723 -20.42 -14.44 22.56
N PRO A 724 -21.08 -13.27 22.55
CA PRO A 724 -21.30 -12.50 23.75
C PRO A 724 -22.20 -13.25 24.75
N THR A 725 -21.78 -13.31 25.99
CA THR A 725 -22.56 -13.90 27.11
C THR A 725 -23.35 -12.86 27.88
N GLN A 726 -22.91 -11.61 27.85
CA GLN A 726 -23.52 -10.50 28.55
C GLN A 726 -24.77 -9.95 27.84
N LYS A 727 -25.77 -9.54 28.60
CA LYS A 727 -26.90 -8.77 28.06
C LYS A 727 -26.50 -7.32 27.84
N GLU A 728 -27.16 -6.66 26.91
CA GLU A 728 -26.92 -5.27 26.60
C GLU A 728 -27.26 -4.37 27.81
N THR A 729 -26.46 -3.36 28.05
CA THR A 729 -26.58 -2.37 29.14
C THR A 729 -26.71 -0.94 28.61
N LEU A 730 -26.67 -0.73 27.30
CA LEU A 730 -26.80 0.60 26.68
C LEU A 730 -28.15 1.25 27.02
N ARG A 731 -29.16 0.44 27.38
CA ARG A 731 -30.47 0.87 27.83
C ARG A 731 -30.69 0.42 29.25
N SER A 732 -30.67 1.38 30.20
CA SER A 732 -30.94 1.14 31.62
C SER A 732 -32.38 1.48 31.97
N ALA A 733 -32.96 0.73 32.92
CA ALA A 733 -34.29 0.98 33.45
C ALA A 733 -34.30 2.23 34.35
N ALA A 734 -35.27 3.10 34.13
CA ALA A 734 -35.58 4.17 35.09
C ALA A 734 -37.08 4.30 35.25
N SER A 735 -37.49 4.61 36.49
CA SER A 735 -38.89 4.95 36.79
C SER A 735 -39.14 6.40 36.41
N ILE A 736 -40.22 6.63 35.67
CA ILE A 736 -40.68 7.96 35.30
C ILE A 736 -42.14 8.15 35.69
N ASP A 737 -42.49 9.39 35.88
CA ASP A 737 -43.89 9.83 35.93
C ASP A 737 -44.46 9.81 34.51
N ALA A 738 -45.49 9.00 34.26
CA ALA A 738 -46.06 8.84 32.91
C ALA A 738 -46.69 10.12 32.34
N SER A 739 -47.10 11.06 33.18
CA SER A 739 -47.73 12.30 32.78
C SER A 739 -46.73 13.37 32.36
N THR A 740 -45.59 13.47 33.01
CA THR A 740 -44.56 14.46 32.74
C THR A 740 -43.40 13.93 31.93
N GLY A 741 -43.21 12.61 31.91
CA GLY A 741 -42.03 11.97 31.27
C GLY A 741 -40.72 12.21 32.04
N LEU A 742 -40.75 12.81 33.23
CA LEU A 742 -39.57 13.08 34.07
C LEU A 742 -39.27 11.90 35.03
N LEU A 743 -38.08 11.87 35.62
CA LEU A 743 -37.73 10.85 36.60
C LEU A 743 -38.70 10.85 37.77
N TRP A 744 -39.17 9.65 38.11
CA TRP A 744 -40.15 9.48 39.15
C TRP A 744 -39.54 9.67 40.55
N GLN A 745 -40.20 10.38 41.42
CA GLN A 745 -39.96 10.47 42.86
C GLN A 745 -41.29 10.39 43.61
N ASP A 746 -41.22 10.15 44.91
CA ASP A 746 -42.44 10.15 45.74
C ASP A 746 -43.11 11.52 45.70
N GLY A 747 -44.43 11.51 45.44
CA GLY A 747 -45.25 12.71 45.26
C GLY A 747 -45.40 13.18 43.80
N CYS A 748 -45.00 12.43 42.79
CA CYS A 748 -45.35 12.70 41.38
C CYS A 748 -46.86 12.59 41.13
N GLN A 749 -47.39 13.36 40.19
CA GLN A 749 -48.82 13.35 39.84
C GLN A 749 -49.27 12.16 39.01
N GLY A 750 -48.43 11.68 38.10
CA GLY A 750 -48.78 10.59 37.21
C GLY A 750 -48.39 9.21 37.78
N PRO A 751 -48.88 8.14 37.17
CA PRO A 751 -48.47 6.79 37.55
C PRO A 751 -46.97 6.55 37.28
N ARG A 752 -46.37 5.78 38.19
CA ARG A 752 -44.99 5.31 38.06
C ARG A 752 -44.94 4.26 36.95
N VAL A 753 -44.14 4.50 35.93
CA VAL A 753 -43.84 3.53 34.85
C VAL A 753 -42.35 3.35 34.70
N THR A 754 -41.92 2.11 34.47
CA THR A 754 -40.51 1.81 34.17
C THR A 754 -40.30 1.81 32.67
N LYS A 755 -39.35 2.59 32.20
CA LYS A 755 -38.94 2.64 30.80
C LYS A 755 -37.45 2.44 30.68
N GLY A 756 -37.01 1.97 29.49
CA GLY A 756 -35.58 1.92 29.12
C GLY A 756 -35.11 3.27 28.58
N PHE A 757 -33.99 3.74 29.09
CA PHE A 757 -33.35 4.99 28.69
C PHE A 757 -31.93 4.72 28.22
N PHE A 758 -31.47 5.48 27.24
CA PHE A 758 -30.11 5.42 26.68
C PHE A 758 -29.11 5.87 27.77
N ASN A 759 -28.14 5.00 28.07
CA ASN A 759 -27.09 5.21 29.04
C ASN A 759 -25.71 5.00 28.46
N LEU A 760 -24.80 5.94 28.62
CA LEU A 760 -23.42 5.91 28.11
C LEU A 760 -22.38 5.81 29.25
N ASP A 761 -22.78 5.63 30.50
CA ASP A 761 -21.86 5.76 31.64
C ASP A 761 -20.69 4.76 31.59
N GLU A 762 -20.96 3.53 31.13
CA GLU A 762 -19.96 2.46 31.00
C GLU A 762 -19.37 2.30 29.59
N VAL A 763 -19.83 3.11 28.65
CA VAL A 763 -19.37 2.98 27.24
C VAL A 763 -17.98 3.57 27.08
N GLU A 764 -17.03 2.73 26.67
CA GLU A 764 -15.63 3.09 26.47
C GLU A 764 -14.96 3.67 27.74
N ALA A 765 -15.36 3.18 28.91
CA ALA A 765 -14.99 3.71 30.24
C ALA A 765 -13.46 3.78 30.45
N ASN A 766 -12.71 2.87 29.89
CA ASN A 766 -11.23 2.83 29.98
C ASN A 766 -10.52 3.98 29.25
N PHE A 767 -11.26 4.81 28.48
CA PHE A 767 -10.71 5.89 27.67
C PHE A 767 -11.34 7.25 28.06
N PRO A 768 -10.77 8.01 29.01
CA PRO A 768 -11.40 9.22 29.56
C PRO A 768 -11.77 10.27 28.50
N ASN A 769 -10.92 10.46 27.48
CA ASN A 769 -11.21 11.40 26.39
C ASN A 769 -12.40 10.94 25.53
N TRP A 770 -12.56 9.63 25.35
CA TRP A 770 -13.70 9.08 24.59
C TRP A 770 -14.99 9.23 25.39
N VAL A 771 -14.98 8.94 26.69
CA VAL A 771 -16.12 9.18 27.60
C VAL A 771 -16.59 10.64 27.57
N LYS A 772 -15.64 11.59 27.62
CA LYS A 772 -15.92 13.03 27.48
C LYS A 772 -16.59 13.36 26.15
N ALA A 773 -16.08 12.80 25.05
CA ALA A 773 -16.65 12.98 23.71
C ALA A 773 -18.06 12.37 23.60
N ASN A 774 -18.26 11.16 24.15
CA ASN A 774 -19.56 10.47 24.18
C ASN A 774 -20.62 11.27 24.93
N LYS A 775 -20.30 11.78 26.13
CA LYS A 775 -21.21 12.64 26.91
C LYS A 775 -21.57 13.95 26.21
N SER A 776 -20.57 14.61 25.61
CA SER A 776 -20.79 15.82 24.82
C SER A 776 -21.69 15.56 23.59
N TRP A 777 -21.46 14.46 22.86
CA TRP A 777 -22.30 14.04 21.77
C TRP A 777 -23.74 13.71 22.24
N ALA A 778 -23.91 12.97 23.33
CA ALA A 778 -25.22 12.62 23.90
C ALA A 778 -26.05 13.86 24.21
N ALA A 779 -25.46 14.89 24.80
CA ALA A 779 -26.12 16.16 25.07
C ALA A 779 -26.60 16.87 23.78
N ARG A 780 -25.89 16.75 22.66
CA ARG A 780 -26.34 17.25 21.37
C ARG A 780 -27.43 16.36 20.76
N ALA A 781 -27.24 15.06 20.82
CA ALA A 781 -28.15 14.08 20.23
C ALA A 781 -29.54 14.10 20.94
N ALA A 782 -29.60 14.39 22.22
CA ALA A 782 -30.85 14.56 22.96
C ALA A 782 -31.75 15.67 22.40
N ARG A 783 -31.17 16.67 21.72
CA ARG A 783 -31.92 17.76 21.08
C ARG A 783 -32.49 17.37 19.71
N GLY A 784 -32.13 16.20 19.17
CA GLY A 784 -32.60 15.68 17.90
C GLY A 784 -31.50 15.43 16.87
N SER A 785 -31.81 14.64 15.85
CA SER A 785 -30.93 14.36 14.73
C SER A 785 -30.68 15.60 13.86
N GLY A 786 -29.50 15.66 13.22
CA GLY A 786 -29.14 16.77 12.35
C GLY A 786 -28.71 18.05 13.06
N VAL A 787 -28.70 18.05 14.40
CA VAL A 787 -28.25 19.20 15.19
C VAL A 787 -26.76 19.44 15.00
N ARG A 788 -26.41 20.65 14.54
CA ARG A 788 -25.01 21.12 14.49
C ARG A 788 -24.53 21.55 15.89
N GLY A 789 -23.24 21.70 16.05
CA GLY A 789 -22.62 22.17 17.29
C GLY A 789 -21.62 21.18 17.87
N GLY A 790 -21.31 20.11 17.15
CA GLY A 790 -20.18 19.23 17.43
C GLY A 790 -18.84 19.86 17.04
N PRO A 791 -17.71 19.28 17.51
CA PRO A 791 -16.39 19.70 17.09
C PRO A 791 -16.27 19.78 15.57
N LYS A 792 -15.58 20.81 15.06
CA LYS A 792 -15.42 21.05 13.61
C LYS A 792 -16.75 21.13 12.82
N GLY A 793 -17.83 21.56 13.44
CA GLY A 793 -19.13 21.75 12.79
C GLY A 793 -19.85 20.45 12.43
N THR A 794 -19.54 19.35 13.10
CA THR A 794 -20.20 18.05 12.88
C THR A 794 -21.67 18.09 13.30
N ARG A 795 -22.46 17.16 12.72
CA ARG A 795 -23.89 16.97 13.02
C ARG A 795 -24.14 15.56 13.53
N THR A 796 -25.10 15.42 14.43
CA THR A 796 -25.57 14.10 14.88
C THR A 796 -26.41 13.41 13.81
N ALA A 797 -26.28 12.11 13.69
CA ALA A 797 -27.08 11.25 12.82
C ALA A 797 -27.39 9.94 13.53
N TYR A 798 -28.37 9.21 13.02
CA TYR A 798 -28.70 7.87 13.51
C TYR A 798 -28.25 6.82 12.50
N PHE A 799 -27.74 5.71 13.00
CA PHE A 799 -27.34 4.57 12.19
C PHE A 799 -28.17 3.35 12.59
N TYR A 800 -28.91 2.81 11.65
CA TYR A 800 -29.84 1.73 11.92
C TYR A 800 -29.79 0.66 10.83
N ASN A 801 -29.51 -0.58 11.18
CA ASN A 801 -29.50 -1.75 10.28
C ASN A 801 -28.63 -1.65 9.04
N GLY A 802 -27.45 -1.09 9.10
CA GLY A 802 -26.64 -0.87 7.92
C GLY A 802 -27.18 0.16 6.93
N ALA A 803 -28.43 0.63 7.12
CA ALA A 803 -28.97 1.74 6.37
C ALA A 803 -28.70 3.06 7.09
N PHE A 804 -28.18 4.00 6.36
CA PHE A 804 -27.97 5.36 6.80
C PHE A 804 -29.36 6.05 6.87
N THR A 805 -29.91 6.18 8.06
CA THR A 805 -31.12 7.00 8.25
C THR A 805 -30.72 8.33 8.90
N PRO A 806 -30.53 9.40 8.13
CA PRO A 806 -30.14 10.71 8.66
C PRO A 806 -31.17 11.29 9.65
N PHE A 807 -32.37 10.74 9.70
CA PHE A 807 -33.50 11.19 10.50
C PHE A 807 -34.19 10.07 11.29
N GLY A 808 -33.49 8.96 11.55
CA GLY A 808 -33.99 7.87 12.38
C GLY A 808 -34.32 8.36 13.79
N ARG A 809 -35.45 7.94 14.30
CA ARG A 809 -36.03 8.56 15.49
C ARG A 809 -35.37 8.18 16.80
N THR A 810 -34.67 7.09 16.97
CA THR A 810 -34.01 6.75 18.26
C THR A 810 -33.05 5.57 18.10
N TRP A 811 -32.01 5.48 18.92
CA TRP A 811 -31.23 4.27 19.18
C TRP A 811 -32.02 3.21 19.98
N GLY A 812 -33.34 3.20 19.87
CA GLY A 812 -34.22 2.27 20.52
C GLY A 812 -34.66 2.69 21.95
N ALA A 813 -34.17 3.81 22.45
CA ALA A 813 -34.58 4.39 23.70
C ALA A 813 -34.39 5.93 23.74
N PRO A 814 -35.20 6.69 24.44
CA PRO A 814 -34.98 8.10 24.73
C PRO A 814 -33.75 8.27 25.64
N PHE A 815 -33.16 9.47 25.65
CA PHE A 815 -32.17 9.84 26.67
C PHE A 815 -32.82 9.96 28.02
N MET A 816 -32.09 9.60 29.09
CA MET A 816 -32.58 9.70 30.45
C MET A 816 -32.92 11.16 30.80
N PRO A 817 -34.12 11.46 31.35
CA PRO A 817 -34.44 12.80 31.78
C PRO A 817 -33.50 13.27 32.91
N GLY A 818 -33.03 14.50 32.84
CA GLY A 818 -32.12 15.07 33.83
C GLY A 818 -32.83 15.71 35.04
N LYS A 819 -34.17 15.64 35.08
CA LYS A 819 -34.99 16.26 36.15
C LYS A 819 -35.97 15.26 36.74
N LEU A 820 -36.22 15.40 38.01
CA LEU A 820 -37.31 14.72 38.72
C LEU A 820 -38.65 15.37 38.36
N CYS A 821 -39.74 14.61 38.44
CA CYS A 821 -41.10 15.18 38.36
C CYS A 821 -41.33 16.19 39.47
N PRO A 822 -42.15 17.21 39.26
CA PRO A 822 -42.60 18.09 40.34
C PRO A 822 -43.42 17.28 41.31
N LYS A 823 -43.20 17.52 42.63
CA LYS A 823 -44.05 16.96 43.65
C LYS A 823 -45.43 17.57 43.59
N TYR A 824 -46.43 16.72 43.62
CA TYR A 824 -47.83 17.20 43.74
C TYR A 824 -48.03 17.78 45.09
N THR A 825 -48.24 19.02 45.14
CA THR A 825 -48.85 19.69 46.35
C THR A 825 -50.37 19.79 46.10
N PRO A 826 -51.16 19.02 46.81
CA PRO A 826 -52.59 19.16 46.59
C PRO A 826 -52.97 20.60 46.79
N PRO A 827 -53.91 21.18 46.00
CA PRO A 827 -54.33 22.51 46.18
C PRO A 827 -55.04 22.60 47.57
N VAL A 828 -54.60 23.51 48.42
CA VAL A 828 -55.24 23.79 49.69
C VAL A 828 -56.51 24.60 49.36
N TYR A 829 -57.64 23.94 49.41
CA TYR A 829 -58.90 24.61 49.24
C TYR A 829 -59.27 25.39 50.53
N CYS A 830 -59.72 26.60 50.36
CA CYS A 830 -60.24 27.36 51.44
C CYS A 830 -61.49 26.67 52.00
N ASP A 831 -61.60 26.50 53.35
CA ASP A 831 -62.80 25.98 53.99
C ASP A 831 -63.92 27.02 53.85
N PRO A 832 -65.09 26.59 53.38
CA PRO A 832 -66.21 27.53 53.32
C PRO A 832 -66.67 27.81 54.74
N PHE A 833 -66.28 28.95 55.34
CA PHE A 833 -66.84 29.43 56.56
C PHE A 833 -68.28 29.90 56.31
N PRO A 834 -69.21 29.42 57.07
CA PRO A 834 -70.63 29.78 56.91
C PRO A 834 -70.99 31.22 57.40
N PHE A 835 -70.05 31.97 58.01
CA PHE A 835 -70.20 33.37 58.39
C PHE A 835 -68.88 34.14 58.28
N PRO A 836 -68.88 35.40 57.77
CA PRO A 836 -67.67 36.22 57.74
C PRO A 836 -67.23 36.55 59.19
N ASN A 837 -66.05 36.07 59.52
CA ASN A 837 -65.35 36.47 60.75
C ASN A 837 -64.51 37.72 60.43
N PRO A 838 -64.84 38.89 61.02
CA PRO A 838 -64.20 40.17 60.74
C PRO A 838 -62.73 40.25 61.25
N PHE A 839 -62.22 39.22 61.93
CA PHE A 839 -60.92 39.22 62.56
C PHE A 839 -60.02 38.11 61.97
N ALA A 840 -60.40 37.43 60.87
CA ALA A 840 -59.56 36.42 60.24
C ALA A 840 -58.52 37.10 59.29
N THR A 841 -57.23 36.87 59.59
CA THR A 841 -56.16 37.22 58.69
C THR A 841 -56.30 36.43 57.37
N PRO A 842 -56.14 37.05 56.21
CA PRO A 842 -56.22 36.35 54.97
C PRO A 842 -55.20 35.19 54.92
N GLN A 843 -55.69 33.96 54.70
CA GLN A 843 -54.77 32.84 54.40
C GLN A 843 -54.20 33.11 52.99
N PRO A 844 -52.94 33.38 52.89
CA PRO A 844 -52.34 33.41 51.57
C PRO A 844 -52.24 31.98 51.03
N ASP A 845 -52.61 31.75 49.83
CA ASP A 845 -52.36 30.52 48.99
C ASP A 845 -53.43 29.40 49.04
N CYS A 846 -54.65 29.65 49.26
CA CYS A 846 -55.75 28.71 49.00
C CYS A 846 -56.65 29.11 47.84
N ILE A 847 -57.07 28.10 47.01
CA ILE A 847 -57.87 28.27 45.76
C ILE A 847 -59.37 28.05 46.16
N PRO A 848 -60.37 28.94 45.82
CA PRO A 848 -61.78 28.68 45.98
C PRO A 848 -62.21 27.36 45.31
N ARG A 849 -62.97 26.49 45.99
CA ARG A 849 -63.53 25.28 45.38
C ARG A 849 -64.36 25.68 44.18
N PRO A 850 -64.25 25.02 43.03
CA PRO A 850 -65.17 25.25 41.94
C PRO A 850 -66.56 24.92 42.32
N ILE A 851 -67.49 25.85 42.15
CA ILE A 851 -68.89 25.63 42.32
C ILE A 851 -69.39 24.59 41.38
N GLN A 852 -69.72 23.37 41.87
CA GLN A 852 -70.37 22.39 41.00
C GLN A 852 -71.81 22.92 40.75
N THR A 853 -72.04 23.44 39.54
CA THR A 853 -73.46 23.65 39.11
C THR A 853 -74.04 22.26 38.79
N PRO A 854 -75.23 21.94 39.34
CA PRO A 854 -75.91 20.68 39.04
C PRO A 854 -76.27 20.71 37.53
N ASP A 855 -75.86 19.65 36.84
CA ASP A 855 -76.17 19.39 35.38
C ASP A 855 -77.69 19.02 35.29
N PRO A 856 -78.56 19.89 34.73
CA PRO A 856 -79.93 19.53 34.50
C PRO A 856 -80.04 18.88 33.12
N GLN A 857 -79.98 17.54 33.03
CA GLN A 857 -80.47 16.67 32.02
C GLN A 857 -79.56 15.45 31.72
N ARG A 858 -79.74 14.42 32.55
CA ARG A 858 -79.51 13.08 32.06
C ARG A 858 -80.81 12.31 32.11
N THR A 859 -81.40 12.17 30.92
CA THR A 859 -82.35 11.06 30.68
C THR A 859 -81.63 9.79 30.43
N PRO A 860 -82.01 8.60 30.89
CA PRO A 860 -81.30 7.33 30.57
C PRO A 860 -81.60 6.89 29.17
N ARG A 861 -80.54 6.55 28.42
CA ARG A 861 -80.73 5.83 27.16
C ARG A 861 -80.70 4.34 27.42
N PRO A 862 -81.49 3.51 26.65
CA PRO A 862 -81.64 2.09 26.85
C PRO A 862 -80.46 1.32 26.24
N PHE A 863 -80.21 0.17 26.82
CA PHE A 863 -79.31 -0.87 26.37
C PHE A 863 -79.57 -1.22 24.91
N ASN A 864 -78.50 -1.28 24.08
CA ASN A 864 -78.55 -1.99 22.78
C ASN A 864 -77.49 -3.07 22.75
N THR A 865 -77.92 -4.24 22.35
CA THR A 865 -77.28 -5.53 22.13
C THR A 865 -76.23 -5.47 21.00
N PRO A 866 -75.27 -6.37 20.98
CA PRO A 866 -74.14 -6.35 20.04
C PRO A 866 -74.52 -6.99 18.67
N HIS A 867 -74.07 -6.38 17.60
CA HIS A 867 -74.09 -6.97 16.27
C HIS A 867 -72.71 -7.50 15.84
N PRO A 868 -72.62 -8.50 15.01
CA PRO A 868 -71.44 -9.32 14.77
C PRO A 868 -70.48 -8.76 13.75
N LYS A 869 -69.24 -9.18 13.83
CA LYS A 869 -68.15 -8.91 12.91
C LYS A 869 -68.41 -9.46 11.50
N PRO A 870 -67.94 -8.76 10.46
CA PRO A 870 -67.70 -9.40 9.15
C PRO A 870 -66.29 -9.90 9.00
N THR A 871 -66.19 -11.10 8.45
CA THR A 871 -64.98 -11.82 8.01
C THR A 871 -64.30 -11.13 6.84
N PRO A 872 -62.99 -11.34 6.66
CA PRO A 872 -62.26 -10.78 5.50
C PRO A 872 -62.38 -11.71 4.27
N LYS A 873 -62.41 -11.07 3.09
CA LYS A 873 -62.18 -11.76 1.82
C LYS A 873 -60.92 -11.23 1.19
N HIS A 874 -60.03 -12.21 0.83
CA HIS A 874 -58.95 -12.27 -0.16
C HIS A 874 -57.83 -11.25 -0.12
#